data_65f830c63ca161a772d45db6384ccd8c
#
_entry.id   65f830c63ca161a772d45db6384ccd8c
#
_cell.length_a   1.000
_cell.length_b   1.000
_cell.length_c   1.000
_cell.angle_alpha   90.00
_cell.angle_beta   90.00
_cell.angle_gamma   90.00
#
_symmetry.space_group_name_H-M   'P 1'
#
loop_
_entity.id
_entity.type
_entity.pdbx_description
1 polymer ?
#
loop_
_entity_poly.entity_id
_entity_poly.type
_entity_poly.pdbx_seq_one_letter_code
_entity_poly.pdbx_strand_id
1 'polypeptide(L)'
;MIRTRTNFLRPAVTLLVAACAAITARPTPAERGHSPLIVVSPTEPREQTADQQVQQVLNRLGFGPRPGDVAKVRALGVDQWIALQLAPDRIEDGAAERVVASYETIAKPTAELIAMYDRGQLAIRQRQKARAQSGDTSSKMDLRAEVLQGDPALREQLRQNQRILGDVQSAKLARAVVSERQLDEVMVDFWENHFNVFAGKGLDRIFIPAFDRDVIRPNALGNFRTLLGAVAKSPAMLFYLDQWQSAADSTQPTLAVARGARAGARRAAPTAGMTMEELDRLAPNAQLTPTQRKRLEAMTSEQRMQVVQQRAQAGARAKRGLNENYARELMELHTLGVDGGYTQRDIIEVARALTGWTMNPRGTAEFVFRPEMHDVAQKVVLGHVIAGGGGVEDGEAVLDIVARHPATAHFIAHKLAVRFVSDTPPAALVERAAQTFLKTDGDIRAVVRTIVTSAEFFSRSAYRAKVKSPFELVASAFRAIDAQPDTTMRSAQMVGFLGAPIFGHQAPNGWPETGESWMNSGAILNRINFGVGVAAGRFPGATLSHWSEMEHLKAATREQQVDAVILAFFGGQSSPDTREILLNGENPLAAKLSASVPADSASADLGVMGTGADNAPTRGRVLAPAKNGAPRPAVGRALGQPVQLNGLAQVVGLAIGAPEFQRR
;
A
#
# COMPACT_ATOMS: atom_id res chain seq x y z
N MET A 1 69.65 33.80 -47.54
CA MET A 1 68.39 33.90 -48.29
C MET A 1 67.76 32.51 -48.26
N ILE A 2 67.01 32.20 -47.20
CA ILE A 2 66.36 30.91 -47.01
C ILE A 2 64.91 31.17 -46.60
N ARG A 3 63.97 30.79 -47.45
CA ARG A 3 62.52 30.83 -47.18
C ARG A 3 62.12 29.57 -46.43
N THR A 4 61.72 29.72 -45.19
CA THR A 4 61.06 28.65 -44.40
C THR A 4 59.58 28.68 -44.68
N ARG A 5 59.06 27.54 -45.18
CA ARG A 5 57.61 27.25 -45.29
C ARG A 5 57.12 26.69 -43.96
N THR A 6 56.19 27.34 -43.30
CA THR A 6 55.47 26.86 -42.16
C THR A 6 54.22 26.09 -42.65
N ASN A 7 54.16 24.77 -42.37
CA ASN A 7 53.00 23.94 -42.57
C ASN A 7 52.03 24.14 -41.42
N PHE A 8 50.81 24.61 -41.69
CA PHE A 8 49.70 24.59 -40.77
C PHE A 8 49.03 23.21 -40.80
N LEU A 9 49.25 22.41 -39.76
CA LEU A 9 48.43 21.23 -39.45
C LEU A 9 47.11 21.69 -38.80
N ARG A 10 45.99 21.40 -39.43
CA ARG A 10 44.67 21.51 -38.84
C ARG A 10 44.44 20.28 -37.95
N PRO A 11 44.03 20.40 -36.67
CA PRO A 11 43.53 19.24 -35.90
C PRO A 11 42.10 18.90 -36.33
N ALA A 12 41.88 17.66 -36.72
CA ALA A 12 40.58 17.09 -36.89
C ALA A 12 39.94 16.94 -35.51
N VAL A 13 38.89 17.68 -35.23
CA VAL A 13 38.06 17.52 -34.04
C VAL A 13 37.13 16.32 -34.30
N THR A 14 37.48 15.18 -33.74
CA THR A 14 36.58 14.00 -33.67
C THR A 14 35.58 14.26 -32.53
N LEU A 15 34.34 14.63 -32.87
CA LEU A 15 33.23 14.71 -31.92
C LEU A 15 32.86 13.28 -31.53
N LEU A 16 33.32 12.83 -30.37
CA LEU A 16 32.82 11.66 -29.69
C LEU A 16 31.47 12.03 -29.08
N VAL A 17 30.38 11.63 -29.71
CA VAL A 17 29.04 11.68 -29.09
C VAL A 17 28.97 10.55 -28.05
N ALA A 18 29.40 10.86 -26.84
CA ALA A 18 29.10 10.03 -25.68
C ALA A 18 27.62 10.21 -25.35
N ALA A 19 26.79 9.26 -25.75
CA ALA A 19 25.45 9.11 -25.23
C ALA A 19 25.57 8.79 -23.73
N CYS A 20 25.52 9.80 -22.87
CA CYS A 20 25.33 9.62 -21.44
C CYS A 20 23.92 9.05 -21.23
N ALA A 21 23.79 7.73 -21.18
CA ALA A 21 22.76 7.10 -20.39
C ALA A 21 23.07 7.46 -18.94
N ALA A 22 22.49 8.55 -18.46
CA ALA A 22 22.46 8.87 -17.04
C ALA A 22 21.57 7.82 -16.37
N ILE A 23 22.13 6.64 -16.10
CA ILE A 23 21.66 5.79 -15.01
C ILE A 23 21.92 6.64 -13.78
N THR A 24 20.89 7.29 -13.26
CA THR A 24 20.95 7.91 -11.93
C THR A 24 21.15 6.77 -10.94
N ALA A 25 22.41 6.42 -10.69
CA ALA A 25 22.77 5.54 -9.60
C ALA A 25 22.16 6.14 -8.34
N ARG A 26 21.28 5.37 -7.67
CA ARG A 26 20.79 5.76 -6.35
C ARG A 26 22.00 5.94 -5.45
N PRO A 27 22.12 7.06 -4.71
CA PRO A 27 23.23 7.22 -3.77
C PRO A 27 23.19 6.05 -2.78
N THR A 28 24.35 5.45 -2.53
CA THR A 28 24.50 4.42 -1.52
C THR A 28 24.10 4.98 -0.14
N PRO A 29 23.66 4.14 0.81
CA PRO A 29 23.29 4.60 2.16
C PRO A 29 24.39 5.42 2.85
N ALA A 30 25.66 5.17 2.54
CA ALA A 30 26.82 5.89 3.08
C ALA A 30 26.99 7.32 2.51
N GLU A 31 26.40 7.64 1.35
CA GLU A 31 26.50 8.94 0.70
C GLU A 31 25.37 9.90 1.08
N ARG A 32 24.31 9.38 1.73
CA ARG A 32 23.23 10.21 2.26
C ARG A 32 23.63 10.69 3.66
N GLY A 33 23.85 11.99 3.82
CA GLY A 33 24.04 12.60 5.14
C GLY A 33 22.84 12.32 6.04
N HIS A 34 23.07 12.13 7.34
CA HIS A 34 21.98 11.93 8.29
C HIS A 34 21.03 13.12 8.33
N SER A 35 19.75 12.87 8.44
CA SER A 35 18.72 13.89 8.63
C SER A 35 19.02 14.77 9.85
N PRO A 36 18.79 16.10 9.79
CA PRO A 36 19.01 16.98 10.92
C PRO A 36 18.11 16.59 12.10
N LEU A 37 18.69 16.53 13.31
CA LEU A 37 17.95 16.33 14.55
C LEU A 37 17.44 17.70 15.02
N ILE A 38 16.16 17.99 14.77
CA ILE A 38 15.53 19.26 15.13
C ILE A 38 14.60 19.00 16.32
N VAL A 39 15.05 19.39 17.52
CA VAL A 39 14.21 19.37 18.74
C VAL A 39 13.45 20.68 18.81
N VAL A 40 12.12 20.58 18.90
CA VAL A 40 11.24 21.75 19.02
C VAL A 40 10.78 21.82 20.48
N SER A 41 11.16 22.91 21.15
CA SER A 41 10.64 23.19 22.48
C SER A 41 9.20 23.69 22.40
N PRO A 42 8.31 23.29 23.34
CA PRO A 42 6.94 23.79 23.38
C PRO A 42 6.91 25.30 23.50
N THR A 43 6.14 25.97 22.66
CA THR A 43 5.89 27.42 22.75
C THR A 43 4.73 27.74 23.70
N GLU A 44 3.88 26.75 23.98
CA GLU A 44 2.71 26.84 24.86
C GLU A 44 2.70 25.67 25.83
N PRO A 45 2.11 25.85 27.05
CA PRO A 45 1.95 24.77 28.01
C PRO A 45 1.10 23.63 27.42
N ARG A 46 1.56 22.39 27.57
CA ARG A 46 0.82 21.19 27.18
C ARG A 46 -0.22 20.86 28.24
N GLU A 47 -1.44 20.50 27.83
CA GLU A 47 -2.52 20.13 28.74
C GLU A 47 -2.36 18.73 29.34
N GLN A 48 -1.65 17.84 28.65
CA GLN A 48 -1.39 16.47 29.08
C GLN A 48 -0.28 16.43 30.13
N THR A 49 -0.43 15.55 31.13
CA THR A 49 0.64 15.26 32.11
C THR A 49 1.85 14.63 31.40
N ALA A 50 3.01 14.60 32.05
CA ALA A 50 4.22 14.00 31.49
C ALA A 50 4.01 12.53 31.07
N ASP A 51 3.30 11.74 31.87
CA ASP A 51 3.00 10.34 31.57
C ASP A 51 2.01 10.21 30.41
N GLN A 52 1.01 11.08 30.33
CA GLN A 52 0.10 11.12 29.19
C GLN A 52 0.82 11.48 27.88
N GLN A 53 1.78 12.41 27.93
CA GLN A 53 2.58 12.78 26.77
C GLN A 53 3.42 11.59 26.27
N VAL A 54 4.03 10.81 27.17
CA VAL A 54 4.77 9.58 26.83
C VAL A 54 3.84 8.57 26.17
N GLN A 55 2.65 8.33 26.74
CA GLN A 55 1.67 7.43 26.15
C GLN A 55 1.15 7.94 24.80
N GLN A 56 0.92 9.25 24.68
CA GLN A 56 0.47 9.89 23.44
C GLN A 56 1.46 9.63 22.30
N VAL A 57 2.74 9.92 22.50
CA VAL A 57 3.73 9.74 21.42
C VAL A 57 3.93 8.28 21.06
N LEU A 58 3.97 7.35 22.02
CA LEU A 58 4.11 5.92 21.74
C LEU A 58 2.91 5.33 20.99
N ASN A 59 1.70 5.84 21.24
CA ASN A 59 0.48 5.37 20.60
C ASN A 59 0.16 6.09 19.27
N ARG A 60 0.62 7.34 19.06
CA ARG A 60 0.30 8.13 17.87
C ARG A 60 1.41 8.11 16.81
N LEU A 61 2.66 8.16 17.25
CA LEU A 61 3.84 8.11 16.38
C LEU A 61 4.41 6.69 16.28
N GLY A 62 3.71 5.71 16.86
CA GLY A 62 4.02 4.29 16.81
C GLY A 62 2.76 3.47 16.96
N PHE A 63 2.94 2.16 17.03
CA PHE A 63 1.85 1.19 17.19
C PHE A 63 1.63 0.79 18.66
N GLY A 64 1.95 1.67 19.60
CA GLY A 64 1.84 1.44 21.04
C GLY A 64 3.15 0.98 21.69
N PRO A 65 3.23 1.05 23.03
CA PRO A 65 4.46 0.70 23.77
C PRO A 65 4.74 -0.81 23.77
N ARG A 66 6.02 -1.15 23.68
CA ARG A 66 6.56 -2.45 24.11
C ARG A 66 7.04 -2.35 25.57
N PRO A 67 7.28 -3.49 26.25
CA PRO A 67 7.99 -3.47 27.52
C PRO A 67 9.30 -2.69 27.41
N GLY A 68 9.49 -1.73 28.34
CA GLY A 68 10.66 -0.85 28.36
C GLY A 68 10.54 0.46 27.55
N ASP A 69 9.65 0.58 26.55
CA ASP A 69 9.55 1.78 25.72
C ASP A 69 9.16 3.03 26.52
N VAL A 70 8.24 2.89 27.48
CA VAL A 70 7.83 4.00 28.37
C VAL A 70 9.02 4.56 29.16
N ALA A 71 9.83 3.69 29.74
CA ALA A 71 11.04 4.08 30.47
C ALA A 71 12.06 4.76 29.55
N LYS A 72 12.24 4.23 28.34
CA LYS A 72 13.12 4.79 27.31
C LYS A 72 12.72 6.21 26.91
N VAL A 73 11.42 6.43 26.64
CA VAL A 73 10.91 7.77 26.27
C VAL A 73 10.98 8.75 27.44
N ARG A 74 10.69 8.30 28.68
CA ARG A 74 10.85 9.15 29.87
C ARG A 74 12.29 9.59 30.07
N ALA A 75 13.26 8.68 29.92
CA ALA A 75 14.68 8.97 30.08
C ALA A 75 15.21 9.93 29.00
N LEU A 76 14.77 9.76 27.77
CA LEU A 76 15.19 10.61 26.65
C LEU A 76 14.48 11.98 26.66
N GLY A 77 13.23 12.02 27.11
CA GLY A 77 12.33 13.16 26.98
C GLY A 77 11.51 13.10 25.67
N VAL A 78 10.24 13.53 25.77
CA VAL A 78 9.26 13.42 24.66
C VAL A 78 9.72 14.17 23.42
N ASP A 79 10.22 15.40 23.55
CA ASP A 79 10.64 16.22 22.41
C ASP A 79 11.87 15.67 21.69
N GLN A 80 12.83 15.16 22.46
CA GLN A 80 14.01 14.49 21.91
C GLN A 80 13.63 13.20 21.19
N TRP A 81 12.70 12.44 21.75
CA TRP A 81 12.19 11.22 21.11
C TRP A 81 11.45 11.52 19.79
N ILE A 82 10.59 12.56 19.77
CA ILE A 82 9.93 13.02 18.53
C ILE A 82 10.96 13.40 17.47
N ALA A 83 11.98 14.20 17.86
CA ALA A 83 13.02 14.62 16.94
C ALA A 83 13.79 13.42 16.35
N LEU A 84 14.07 12.40 17.18
CA LEU A 84 14.72 11.18 16.76
C LEU A 84 13.84 10.37 15.78
N GLN A 85 12.55 10.20 16.08
CA GLN A 85 11.61 9.51 15.20
C GLN A 85 11.42 10.23 13.85
N LEU A 86 11.53 11.54 13.81
CA LEU A 86 11.53 12.33 12.58
C LEU A 86 12.84 12.22 11.78
N ALA A 87 13.85 11.56 12.32
CA ALA A 87 15.13 11.29 11.65
C ALA A 87 15.46 9.79 11.66
N PRO A 88 14.64 8.93 10.99
CA PRO A 88 14.74 7.47 11.09
C PRO A 88 16.10 6.92 10.64
N ASP A 89 16.82 7.61 9.77
CA ASP A 89 18.18 7.29 9.34
C ASP A 89 19.22 7.34 10.48
N ARG A 90 18.87 7.95 11.63
CA ARG A 90 19.69 7.97 12.87
C ARG A 90 19.34 6.86 13.84
N ILE A 91 18.33 6.06 13.57
CA ILE A 91 17.87 4.97 14.42
C ILE A 91 18.36 3.65 13.84
N GLU A 92 19.14 2.91 14.61
CA GLU A 92 19.49 1.54 14.26
C GLU A 92 18.25 0.63 14.33
N ASP A 93 18.02 -0.16 13.29
CA ASP A 93 16.83 -1.02 13.18
C ASP A 93 17.18 -2.48 12.80
N GLY A 94 18.34 -2.93 13.20
CA GLY A 94 18.88 -4.25 12.84
C GLY A 94 17.97 -5.43 13.23
N ALA A 95 17.09 -5.27 14.22
CA ALA A 95 16.10 -6.30 14.57
C ALA A 95 15.05 -6.46 13.46
N ALA A 96 14.46 -5.36 13.01
CA ALA A 96 13.49 -5.38 11.91
C ALA A 96 14.13 -5.83 10.59
N GLU A 97 15.35 -5.38 10.31
CA GLU A 97 16.08 -5.78 9.09
C GLU A 97 16.31 -7.29 9.03
N ARG A 98 16.74 -7.92 10.14
CA ARG A 98 16.91 -9.39 10.22
C ARG A 98 15.60 -10.14 10.02
N VAL A 99 14.52 -9.67 10.62
CA VAL A 99 13.20 -10.30 10.46
C VAL A 99 12.73 -10.20 9.01
N VAL A 100 12.85 -9.02 8.40
CA VAL A 100 12.45 -8.81 7.00
C VAL A 100 13.27 -9.65 6.04
N ALA A 101 14.56 -9.84 6.30
CA ALA A 101 15.42 -10.71 5.49
C ALA A 101 14.97 -12.19 5.49
N SER A 102 14.17 -12.61 6.47
CA SER A 102 13.59 -13.97 6.51
C SER A 102 12.43 -14.18 5.54
N TYR A 103 11.84 -13.11 5.00
CA TYR A 103 10.77 -13.19 4.00
C TYR A 103 11.36 -13.19 2.60
N GLU A 104 11.44 -14.37 1.98
CA GLU A 104 12.21 -14.63 0.76
C GLU A 104 11.85 -13.76 -0.45
N THR A 105 10.58 -13.34 -0.56
CA THR A 105 10.12 -12.64 -1.77
C THR A 105 10.29 -11.12 -1.71
N ILE A 106 10.54 -10.54 -0.53
CA ILE A 106 10.63 -9.09 -0.34
C ILE A 106 11.80 -8.46 -1.13
N ALA A 107 12.96 -9.12 -1.12
CA ALA A 107 14.16 -8.62 -1.78
C ALA A 107 14.20 -8.94 -3.30
N LYS A 108 13.29 -9.80 -3.80
CA LYS A 108 13.33 -10.26 -5.18
C LYS A 108 12.97 -9.15 -6.18
N PRO A 109 13.67 -9.07 -7.32
CA PRO A 109 13.27 -8.19 -8.42
C PRO A 109 11.87 -8.57 -8.94
N THR A 110 11.11 -7.57 -9.39
CA THR A 110 9.75 -7.79 -9.92
C THR A 110 9.71 -8.80 -11.07
N ALA A 111 10.72 -8.80 -11.95
CA ALA A 111 10.82 -9.77 -13.04
C ALA A 111 10.90 -11.22 -12.55
N GLU A 112 11.61 -11.50 -11.46
CA GLU A 112 11.67 -12.82 -10.84
C GLU A 112 10.32 -13.22 -10.24
N LEU A 113 9.62 -12.28 -9.57
CA LEU A 113 8.28 -12.51 -9.04
C LEU A 113 7.25 -12.81 -10.14
N ILE A 114 7.34 -12.11 -11.28
CA ILE A 114 6.52 -12.39 -12.48
C ILE A 114 6.79 -13.82 -12.96
N ALA A 115 8.06 -14.20 -13.11
CA ALA A 115 8.42 -15.53 -13.56
C ALA A 115 7.95 -16.63 -12.60
N MET A 116 7.99 -16.39 -11.28
CA MET A 116 7.44 -17.31 -10.27
C MET A 116 5.92 -17.46 -10.44
N TYR A 117 5.22 -16.35 -10.59
CA TYR A 117 3.75 -16.33 -10.76
C TYR A 117 3.32 -17.02 -12.04
N ASP A 118 3.97 -16.73 -13.17
CA ASP A 118 3.63 -17.30 -14.48
C ASP A 118 3.83 -18.82 -14.53
N ARG A 119 4.87 -19.36 -13.88
CA ARG A 119 5.06 -20.82 -13.76
C ARG A 119 3.87 -21.47 -13.07
N GLY A 120 3.41 -20.90 -11.95
CA GLY A 120 2.22 -21.39 -11.23
C GLY A 120 0.94 -21.31 -12.06
N GLN A 121 0.74 -20.20 -12.80
CA GLN A 121 -0.43 -20.03 -13.67
C GLN A 121 -0.41 -21.00 -14.87
N LEU A 122 0.75 -21.23 -15.44
CA LEU A 122 0.91 -22.18 -16.55
C LEU A 122 0.56 -23.60 -16.10
N ALA A 123 1.04 -24.02 -14.95
CA ALA A 123 0.73 -25.33 -14.38
C ALA A 123 -0.78 -25.52 -14.14
N ILE A 124 -1.47 -24.50 -13.61
CA ILE A 124 -2.94 -24.52 -13.45
C ILE A 124 -3.63 -24.64 -14.82
N ARG A 125 -3.24 -23.86 -15.81
CA ARG A 125 -3.83 -23.91 -17.17
C ARG A 125 -3.62 -25.26 -17.85
N GLN A 126 -2.45 -25.87 -17.70
CA GLN A 126 -2.18 -27.20 -18.25
C GLN A 126 -3.11 -28.27 -17.64
N ARG A 127 -3.31 -28.22 -16.32
CA ARG A 127 -4.26 -29.12 -15.64
C ARG A 127 -5.70 -28.89 -16.11
N GLN A 128 -6.14 -27.62 -16.19
CA GLN A 128 -7.47 -27.28 -16.69
C GLN A 128 -7.69 -27.81 -18.11
N LYS A 129 -6.68 -27.70 -18.98
CA LYS A 129 -6.76 -28.21 -20.35
C LYS A 129 -6.83 -29.73 -20.39
N ALA A 130 -6.04 -30.44 -19.57
CA ALA A 130 -6.09 -31.89 -19.46
C ALA A 130 -7.47 -32.40 -19.00
N ARG A 131 -8.09 -31.73 -18.02
CA ARG A 131 -9.45 -32.05 -17.56
C ARG A 131 -10.52 -31.80 -18.63
N ALA A 132 -10.46 -30.67 -19.30
CA ALA A 132 -11.39 -30.37 -20.39
C ALA A 132 -11.32 -31.44 -21.49
N GLN A 133 -10.14 -32.03 -21.73
CA GLN A 133 -9.95 -33.13 -22.68
C GLN A 133 -10.51 -34.48 -22.15
N SER A 134 -10.55 -34.67 -20.83
CA SER A 134 -11.12 -35.90 -20.21
C SER A 134 -12.62 -35.81 -19.95
N GLY A 135 -13.30 -34.71 -20.31
CA GLY A 135 -14.74 -34.52 -20.11
C GLY A 135 -15.17 -34.20 -18.67
N ASP A 136 -14.22 -33.89 -17.79
CA ASP A 136 -14.48 -33.53 -16.39
C ASP A 136 -14.96 -32.08 -16.28
N THR A 137 -16.22 -31.89 -15.88
CA THR A 137 -16.92 -30.61 -15.71
C THR A 137 -16.85 -30.02 -14.30
N SER A 138 -16.02 -30.60 -13.42
CA SER A 138 -15.90 -30.12 -12.04
C SER A 138 -15.41 -28.65 -11.97
N SER A 139 -15.85 -27.94 -10.93
CA SER A 139 -15.64 -26.49 -10.80
C SER A 139 -14.15 -26.12 -10.66
N LYS A 140 -13.80 -24.85 -10.96
CA LYS A 140 -12.43 -24.31 -10.71
C LYS A 140 -12.02 -24.44 -9.24
N MET A 141 -12.99 -24.47 -8.32
CA MET A 141 -12.76 -24.57 -6.88
C MET A 141 -12.39 -25.99 -6.50
N ASP A 142 -13.03 -27.00 -7.11
CA ASP A 142 -12.73 -28.41 -6.91
C ASP A 142 -11.35 -28.77 -7.48
N LEU A 143 -10.98 -28.16 -8.61
CA LEU A 143 -9.65 -28.31 -9.20
C LEU A 143 -8.54 -27.82 -8.26
N ARG A 144 -8.76 -26.71 -7.56
CA ARG A 144 -7.80 -26.17 -6.60
C ARG A 144 -7.65 -27.07 -5.37
N ALA A 145 -8.75 -27.63 -4.90
CA ALA A 145 -8.75 -28.57 -3.76
C ALA A 145 -8.03 -29.87 -4.10
N GLU A 146 -8.29 -30.44 -5.28
CA GLU A 146 -7.65 -31.67 -5.75
C GLU A 146 -6.15 -31.48 -6.06
N VAL A 147 -5.78 -30.36 -6.67
CA VAL A 147 -4.39 -29.99 -6.90
C VAL A 147 -3.61 -29.89 -5.59
N LEU A 148 -4.25 -29.34 -4.54
CA LEU A 148 -3.65 -29.26 -3.21
C LEU A 148 -3.45 -30.65 -2.56
N GLN A 149 -4.22 -31.66 -2.98
CA GLN A 149 -4.14 -33.04 -2.44
C GLN A 149 -3.27 -33.98 -3.28
N GLY A 150 -3.15 -33.77 -4.60
CA GLY A 150 -2.62 -34.76 -5.53
C GLY A 150 -1.19 -34.53 -6.07
N ASP A 151 -0.72 -33.30 -6.18
CA ASP A 151 0.57 -32.98 -6.83
C ASP A 151 1.47 -32.12 -5.92
N PRO A 152 2.54 -32.68 -5.33
CA PRO A 152 3.43 -31.94 -4.43
C PRO A 152 4.14 -30.76 -5.11
N ALA A 153 4.55 -30.88 -6.39
CA ALA A 153 5.26 -29.83 -7.10
C ALA A 153 4.34 -28.64 -7.40
N LEU A 154 3.12 -28.93 -7.86
CA LEU A 154 2.13 -27.90 -8.11
C LEU A 154 1.65 -27.23 -6.80
N ARG A 155 1.56 -27.99 -5.74
CA ARG A 155 1.28 -27.47 -4.39
C ARG A 155 2.35 -26.48 -3.95
N GLU A 156 3.61 -26.80 -4.18
CA GLU A 156 4.73 -25.90 -3.85
C GLU A 156 4.72 -24.62 -4.69
N GLN A 157 4.47 -24.70 -6.00
CA GLN A 157 4.34 -23.52 -6.86
C GLN A 157 3.18 -22.61 -6.44
N LEU A 158 2.04 -23.19 -6.04
CA LEU A 158 0.91 -22.40 -5.52
C LEU A 158 1.24 -21.74 -4.18
N ARG A 159 1.98 -22.43 -3.31
CA ARG A 159 2.49 -21.84 -2.07
C ARG A 159 3.44 -20.67 -2.35
N GLN A 160 4.37 -20.83 -3.28
CA GLN A 160 5.28 -19.75 -3.69
C GLN A 160 4.51 -18.54 -4.23
N ASN A 161 3.48 -18.73 -5.05
CA ASN A 161 2.63 -17.65 -5.52
C ASN A 161 1.86 -16.93 -4.39
N GLN A 162 1.45 -17.67 -3.36
CA GLN A 162 0.81 -17.09 -2.19
C GLN A 162 1.79 -16.32 -1.30
N ARG A 163 3.05 -16.76 -1.24
CA ARG A 163 4.12 -16.08 -0.49
C ARG A 163 4.40 -14.68 -1.01
N ILE A 164 4.30 -14.41 -2.32
CA ILE A 164 4.59 -13.09 -2.88
C ILE A 164 3.83 -11.97 -2.14
N LEU A 165 2.51 -12.15 -1.97
CA LEU A 165 1.71 -11.19 -1.20
C LEU A 165 1.83 -11.43 0.31
N GLY A 166 1.88 -12.68 0.74
CA GLY A 166 1.93 -13.05 2.15
C GLY A 166 3.18 -12.54 2.85
N ASP A 167 4.34 -12.59 2.20
CA ASP A 167 5.61 -12.10 2.76
C ASP A 167 5.56 -10.58 2.98
N VAL A 168 5.03 -9.80 2.03
CA VAL A 168 4.93 -8.34 2.21
C VAL A 168 3.93 -7.97 3.31
N GLN A 169 2.80 -8.67 3.40
CA GLN A 169 1.83 -8.47 4.48
C GLN A 169 2.42 -8.82 5.86
N SER A 170 3.16 -9.93 5.94
CA SER A 170 3.82 -10.36 7.18
C SER A 170 4.99 -9.44 7.54
N ALA A 171 5.79 -8.99 6.57
CA ALA A 171 6.88 -8.05 6.78
C ALA A 171 6.37 -6.69 7.27
N LYS A 172 5.27 -6.17 6.71
CA LYS A 172 4.63 -4.93 7.19
C LYS A 172 4.22 -5.05 8.65
N LEU A 173 3.54 -6.13 9.04
CA LEU A 173 3.15 -6.35 10.44
C LEU A 173 4.38 -6.55 11.34
N ALA A 174 5.37 -7.34 10.92
CA ALA A 174 6.59 -7.58 11.67
C ALA A 174 7.36 -6.27 11.94
N ARG A 175 7.50 -5.40 10.93
CA ARG A 175 8.11 -4.07 11.09
C ARG A 175 7.34 -3.23 12.10
N ALA A 176 6.02 -3.16 12.00
CA ALA A 176 5.17 -2.43 12.95
C ALA A 176 5.39 -2.91 14.40
N VAL A 177 5.66 -4.21 14.60
CA VAL A 177 5.90 -4.80 15.92
C VAL A 177 7.32 -4.54 16.42
N VAL A 178 8.37 -4.79 15.62
CA VAL A 178 9.75 -4.85 16.11
C VAL A 178 10.60 -3.64 15.79
N SER A 179 10.24 -2.83 14.79
CA SER A 179 11.04 -1.68 14.37
C SER A 179 11.19 -0.64 15.48
N GLU A 180 12.38 -0.07 15.60
CA GLU A 180 12.64 1.11 16.43
C GLU A 180 12.26 2.42 15.71
N ARG A 181 12.11 2.38 14.37
CA ARG A 181 11.70 3.50 13.50
C ARG A 181 10.18 3.58 13.42
N GLN A 182 9.52 3.71 14.58
CA GLN A 182 8.06 3.57 14.68
C GLN A 182 7.29 4.60 13.85
N LEU A 183 7.71 5.88 13.85
CA LEU A 183 7.04 6.91 13.05
C LEU A 183 7.19 6.65 11.54
N ASP A 184 8.34 6.13 11.11
CA ASP A 184 8.55 5.75 9.71
C ASP A 184 7.55 4.67 9.27
N GLU A 185 7.35 3.63 10.10
CA GLU A 185 6.37 2.58 9.84
C GLU A 185 4.91 3.09 9.86
N VAL A 186 4.59 4.06 10.73
CA VAL A 186 3.27 4.72 10.73
C VAL A 186 3.06 5.55 9.47
N MET A 187 4.10 6.22 8.98
CA MET A 187 4.02 6.99 7.73
C MET A 187 3.96 6.10 6.50
N VAL A 188 4.64 4.96 6.50
CA VAL A 188 4.51 3.94 5.44
C VAL A 188 3.06 3.41 5.39
N ASP A 189 2.49 3.05 6.54
CA ASP A 189 1.08 2.61 6.63
C ASP A 189 0.11 3.67 6.12
N PHE A 190 0.34 4.94 6.49
CA PHE A 190 -0.46 6.07 6.01
C PHE A 190 -0.39 6.24 4.48
N TRP A 191 0.81 6.22 3.90
CA TRP A 191 0.97 6.42 2.45
C TRP A 191 0.51 5.23 1.62
N GLU A 192 0.67 4.00 2.09
CA GLU A 192 0.10 2.81 1.44
C GLU A 192 -1.42 2.82 1.44
N ASN A 193 -2.04 3.42 2.46
CA ASN A 193 -3.47 3.63 2.52
C ASN A 193 -3.92 4.81 1.64
N HIS A 194 -3.17 5.91 1.62
CA HIS A 194 -3.46 7.10 0.81
C HIS A 194 -3.32 6.81 -0.70
N PHE A 195 -2.26 6.11 -1.10
CA PHE A 195 -2.03 5.64 -2.45
C PHE A 195 -2.43 4.16 -2.60
N ASN A 196 -3.65 3.85 -2.18
CA ASN A 196 -4.11 2.48 -2.10
C ASN A 196 -3.96 1.70 -3.41
N VAL A 197 -3.44 0.48 -3.32
CA VAL A 197 -3.36 -0.50 -4.40
C VAL A 197 -3.99 -1.80 -3.95
N PHE A 198 -4.94 -2.32 -4.75
CA PHE A 198 -5.69 -3.54 -4.42
C PHE A 198 -4.98 -4.80 -4.92
N ALA A 199 -4.47 -5.62 -4.02
CA ALA A 199 -3.79 -6.89 -4.33
C ALA A 199 -4.66 -7.91 -5.08
N GLY A 200 -5.98 -7.77 -5.04
CA GLY A 200 -6.92 -8.64 -5.75
C GLY A 200 -7.02 -8.36 -7.25
N LYS A 201 -6.53 -7.22 -7.76
CA LYS A 201 -6.57 -6.88 -9.17
C LYS A 201 -5.40 -7.51 -9.93
N GLY A 202 -5.63 -8.68 -10.51
CA GLY A 202 -4.72 -9.33 -11.47
C GLY A 202 -3.27 -9.48 -10.99
N LEU A 203 -2.37 -8.71 -11.60
CA LEU A 203 -0.93 -8.77 -11.34
C LEU A 203 -0.47 -7.86 -10.19
N ASP A 204 -1.32 -7.02 -9.61
CA ASP A 204 -0.92 -6.08 -8.55
C ASP A 204 -0.24 -6.76 -7.36
N ARG A 205 -0.70 -7.98 -6.99
CA ARG A 205 -0.04 -8.77 -5.94
C ARG A 205 1.46 -9.01 -6.16
N ILE A 206 1.92 -8.92 -7.41
CA ILE A 206 3.33 -9.10 -7.79
C ILE A 206 4.08 -7.77 -7.74
N PHE A 207 3.38 -6.66 -7.96
CA PHE A 207 3.98 -5.33 -7.99
C PHE A 207 4.05 -4.69 -6.59
N ILE A 208 3.17 -5.10 -5.65
CA ILE A 208 3.10 -4.56 -4.28
C ILE A 208 4.43 -4.69 -3.52
N PRO A 209 5.21 -5.80 -3.57
CA PRO A 209 6.50 -5.85 -2.86
C PRO A 209 7.48 -4.75 -3.27
N ALA A 210 7.55 -4.43 -4.56
CA ALA A 210 8.37 -3.32 -5.06
C ALA A 210 7.74 -1.96 -4.75
N PHE A 211 6.41 -1.86 -4.71
CA PHE A 211 5.69 -0.64 -4.34
C PHE A 211 5.97 -0.26 -2.88
N ASP A 212 5.87 -1.19 -1.93
CA ASP A 212 6.25 -0.97 -0.54
C ASP A 212 7.74 -0.60 -0.43
N ARG A 213 8.64 -1.45 -0.95
CA ARG A 213 10.08 -1.36 -0.76
C ARG A 213 10.74 -0.17 -1.45
N ASP A 214 10.38 0.08 -2.72
CA ASP A 214 11.10 1.01 -3.61
C ASP A 214 10.39 2.34 -3.81
N VAL A 215 9.06 2.41 -3.58
CA VAL A 215 8.24 3.59 -3.83
C VAL A 215 7.84 4.28 -2.54
N ILE A 216 7.16 3.59 -1.62
CA ILE A 216 6.60 4.21 -0.42
C ILE A 216 7.67 4.43 0.64
N ARG A 217 8.36 3.37 1.10
CA ARG A 217 9.31 3.45 2.22
C ARG A 217 10.40 4.50 2.06
N PRO A 218 11.09 4.61 0.91
CA PRO A 218 12.17 5.58 0.76
C PRO A 218 11.69 7.04 0.78
N ASN A 219 10.40 7.28 0.61
CA ASN A 219 9.81 8.59 0.47
C ASN A 219 8.83 8.96 1.60
N ALA A 220 8.60 8.08 2.58
CA ALA A 220 7.55 8.24 3.59
C ALA A 220 7.66 9.52 4.43
N LEU A 221 8.87 9.98 4.72
CA LEU A 221 9.19 11.26 5.39
C LEU A 221 10.02 12.19 4.48
N GLY A 222 9.92 12.02 3.15
CA GLY A 222 10.65 12.78 2.15
C GLY A 222 9.86 13.99 1.63
N ASN A 223 10.01 14.25 0.34
CA ASN A 223 9.29 15.31 -0.37
C ASN A 223 8.03 14.72 -1.06
N PHE A 224 6.88 15.39 -0.91
CA PHE A 224 5.60 14.92 -1.45
C PHE A 224 5.61 14.80 -2.98
N ARG A 225 6.19 15.78 -3.70
CA ARG A 225 6.30 15.70 -5.16
C ARG A 225 7.12 14.50 -5.63
N THR A 226 8.19 14.19 -4.91
CA THR A 226 9.03 13.01 -5.19
C THR A 226 8.25 11.72 -4.95
N LEU A 227 7.55 11.61 -3.82
CA LEU A 227 6.68 10.48 -3.51
C LEU A 227 5.58 10.32 -4.57
N LEU A 228 4.86 11.39 -4.90
CA LEU A 228 3.80 11.38 -5.92
C LEU A 228 4.32 10.90 -7.28
N GLY A 229 5.49 11.39 -7.69
CA GLY A 229 6.13 10.98 -8.95
C GLY A 229 6.57 9.51 -8.96
N ALA A 230 7.07 9.00 -7.84
CA ALA A 230 7.42 7.60 -7.68
C ALA A 230 6.17 6.70 -7.74
N VAL A 231 5.09 7.10 -7.07
CA VAL A 231 3.78 6.41 -7.09
C VAL A 231 3.19 6.42 -8.50
N ALA A 232 3.13 7.58 -9.15
CA ALA A 232 2.52 7.74 -10.48
C ALA A 232 3.20 6.89 -11.56
N LYS A 233 4.51 6.64 -11.43
CA LYS A 233 5.28 5.79 -12.35
C LYS A 233 5.41 4.34 -11.87
N SER A 234 4.90 4.00 -10.68
CA SER A 234 5.02 2.63 -10.17
C SER A 234 4.19 1.65 -11.00
N PRO A 235 4.72 0.45 -11.29
CA PRO A 235 3.97 -0.60 -11.96
C PRO A 235 2.65 -0.96 -11.25
N ALA A 236 2.64 -0.94 -9.93
CA ALA A 236 1.45 -1.21 -9.13
C ALA A 236 0.34 -0.19 -9.45
N MET A 237 0.61 1.11 -9.38
CA MET A 237 -0.40 2.15 -9.62
C MET A 237 -0.82 2.22 -11.10
N LEU A 238 0.13 2.07 -12.02
CA LEU A 238 -0.14 2.04 -13.46
C LEU A 238 -1.07 0.88 -13.84
N PHE A 239 -0.89 -0.30 -13.20
CA PHE A 239 -1.71 -1.47 -13.45
C PHE A 239 -3.05 -1.38 -12.71
N TYR A 240 -3.03 -0.96 -11.46
CA TYR A 240 -4.23 -0.87 -10.63
C TYR A 240 -5.29 0.05 -11.23
N LEU A 241 -4.91 1.21 -11.71
CA LEU A 241 -5.81 2.19 -12.32
C LEU A 241 -5.85 2.12 -13.87
N ASP A 242 -5.33 1.04 -14.47
CA ASP A 242 -5.32 0.78 -15.93
C ASP A 242 -4.60 1.86 -16.77
N GLN A 243 -3.77 2.69 -16.16
CA GLN A 243 -3.03 3.76 -16.86
C GLN A 243 -2.08 3.21 -17.93
N TRP A 244 -1.54 2.01 -17.72
CA TRP A 244 -0.65 1.36 -18.69
C TRP A 244 -1.26 1.16 -20.09
N GLN A 245 -2.60 1.31 -20.23
CA GLN A 245 -3.33 1.21 -21.49
C GLN A 245 -3.70 2.56 -22.08
N SER A 246 -3.47 3.68 -21.37
CA SER A 246 -3.89 5.03 -21.76
C SER A 246 -3.16 5.49 -23.01
N ALA A 247 -3.92 5.90 -24.01
CA ALA A 247 -3.41 6.41 -25.29
C ALA A 247 -4.20 7.62 -25.77
N ALA A 248 -3.57 8.43 -26.60
CA ALA A 248 -4.23 9.53 -27.30
C ALA A 248 -5.50 9.05 -28.02
N ASP A 249 -6.52 9.89 -28.08
CA ASP A 249 -7.69 9.65 -28.90
C ASP A 249 -7.26 9.46 -30.37
N SER A 250 -7.96 8.58 -31.08
CA SER A 250 -7.65 8.25 -32.49
C SER A 250 -7.72 9.44 -33.44
N THR A 251 -8.39 10.52 -33.04
CA THR A 251 -8.52 11.77 -33.78
C THR A 251 -7.37 12.75 -33.54
N GLN A 252 -6.55 12.51 -32.50
CA GLN A 252 -5.45 13.37 -32.11
C GLN A 252 -4.10 12.85 -32.65
N PRO A 253 -3.20 13.74 -33.08
CA PRO A 253 -1.87 13.33 -33.52
C PRO A 253 -1.04 12.85 -32.35
N THR A 254 -0.37 11.70 -32.51
CA THR A 254 0.59 11.22 -31.53
C THR A 254 1.98 11.83 -31.75
N LEU A 255 2.82 11.82 -30.71
CA LEU A 255 4.17 12.34 -30.76
C LEU A 255 5.03 11.62 -31.81
N ALA A 256 4.83 10.32 -32.01
CA ALA A 256 5.53 9.55 -33.02
C ALA A 256 5.15 10.01 -34.45
N VAL A 257 3.88 10.26 -34.69
CA VAL A 257 3.40 10.78 -35.99
C VAL A 257 3.94 12.18 -36.23
N ALA A 258 3.90 13.07 -35.25
CA ALA A 258 4.42 14.43 -35.36
C ALA A 258 5.93 14.47 -35.63
N ARG A 259 6.71 13.59 -34.96
CA ARG A 259 8.16 13.44 -35.22
C ARG A 259 8.44 12.82 -36.57
N GLY A 260 7.67 11.82 -36.99
CA GLY A 260 7.75 11.20 -38.32
C GLY A 260 7.41 12.15 -39.45
N ALA A 261 6.40 12.99 -39.30
CA ALA A 261 6.06 14.05 -40.27
C ALA A 261 7.19 15.07 -40.43
N ARG A 262 7.88 15.45 -39.36
CA ARG A 262 9.08 16.31 -39.42
C ARG A 262 10.30 15.62 -40.04
N ALA A 263 10.43 14.29 -39.88
CA ALA A 263 11.49 13.48 -40.49
C ALA A 263 11.18 13.11 -41.94
N GLY A 264 9.88 12.86 -42.28
CA GLY A 264 9.40 12.46 -43.61
C GLY A 264 9.42 13.59 -44.63
N ALA A 265 9.39 14.88 -44.17
CA ALA A 265 9.67 16.03 -45.05
C ALA A 265 11.10 16.01 -45.63
N ARG A 266 11.96 15.08 -45.20
CA ARG A 266 13.35 14.87 -45.69
C ARG A 266 13.56 13.58 -46.51
N ARG A 267 12.60 12.65 -46.62
CA ARG A 267 12.75 11.40 -47.39
C ARG A 267 11.41 10.91 -47.92
N ALA A 268 11.08 11.33 -49.12
CA ALA A 268 10.18 10.56 -49.99
C ALA A 268 11.04 9.56 -50.76
N ALA A 269 10.96 8.29 -50.47
CA ALA A 269 11.51 7.21 -51.28
C ALA A 269 10.41 6.15 -51.53
N PRO A 270 10.32 5.60 -52.74
CA PRO A 270 9.21 4.77 -53.15
C PRO A 270 9.29 3.36 -52.53
N THR A 271 8.14 2.91 -52.04
CA THR A 271 7.93 1.56 -51.49
C THR A 271 7.82 0.55 -52.63
N ALA A 272 8.85 -0.22 -52.91
CA ALA A 272 8.79 -1.45 -53.69
C ALA A 272 9.15 -2.63 -52.77
N GLY A 273 8.20 -3.55 -52.65
CA GLY A 273 8.43 -4.95 -52.21
C GLY A 273 9.03 -5.16 -50.82
N MET A 274 8.20 -5.21 -49.79
CA MET A 274 8.64 -5.58 -48.43
C MET A 274 9.03 -7.07 -48.34
N THR A 275 10.24 -7.34 -47.87
CA THR A 275 10.74 -8.69 -47.60
C THR A 275 10.29 -9.21 -46.23
N MET A 276 10.38 -10.50 -45.95
CA MET A 276 10.07 -11.09 -44.64
C MET A 276 10.96 -10.55 -43.51
N GLU A 277 12.22 -10.18 -43.81
CA GLU A 277 13.14 -9.54 -42.86
C GLU A 277 12.69 -8.14 -42.43
N GLU A 278 12.09 -7.38 -43.35
CA GLU A 278 11.51 -6.06 -43.04
C GLU A 278 10.24 -6.19 -42.21
N LEU A 279 9.47 -7.26 -42.41
CA LEU A 279 8.29 -7.57 -41.60
C LEU A 279 8.67 -7.93 -40.15
N ASP A 280 9.70 -8.71 -39.96
CA ASP A 280 10.24 -9.07 -38.63
C ASP A 280 10.85 -7.84 -37.92
N ARG A 281 11.38 -6.85 -38.64
CA ARG A 281 11.85 -5.57 -38.08
C ARG A 281 10.72 -4.61 -37.68
N LEU A 282 9.61 -4.62 -38.42
CA LEU A 282 8.47 -3.73 -38.16
C LEU A 282 7.50 -4.27 -37.11
N ALA A 283 7.53 -5.57 -36.82
CA ALA A 283 6.69 -6.20 -35.81
C ALA A 283 7.50 -7.11 -34.85
N PRO A 284 8.48 -6.58 -34.13
CA PRO A 284 9.39 -7.39 -33.28
C PRO A 284 8.70 -8.15 -32.14
N ASN A 285 7.42 -7.85 -31.84
CA ASN A 285 6.64 -8.47 -30.77
C ASN A 285 5.50 -9.38 -31.25
N ALA A 286 5.32 -9.57 -32.54
CA ALA A 286 4.36 -10.54 -33.04
C ALA A 286 4.98 -11.94 -33.01
N GLN A 287 4.81 -12.65 -31.88
CA GLN A 287 5.13 -14.10 -31.80
C GLN A 287 4.19 -14.85 -32.73
N LEU A 288 4.61 -14.99 -33.97
CA LEU A 288 3.90 -15.79 -34.98
C LEU A 288 4.14 -17.27 -34.66
N THR A 289 3.07 -18.05 -34.55
CA THR A 289 3.21 -19.51 -34.48
C THR A 289 3.82 -20.03 -35.78
N PRO A 290 4.51 -21.16 -35.77
CA PRO A 290 5.09 -21.77 -37.00
C PRO A 290 4.09 -21.93 -38.14
N THR A 291 2.84 -22.23 -37.82
CA THR A 291 1.74 -22.36 -38.79
C THR A 291 1.34 -21.00 -39.39
N GLN A 292 1.36 -19.93 -38.59
CA GLN A 292 1.06 -18.57 -39.05
C GLN A 292 2.18 -18.02 -39.95
N ARG A 293 3.44 -18.36 -39.64
CA ARG A 293 4.62 -17.99 -40.43
C ARG A 293 4.55 -18.64 -41.83
N LYS A 294 4.31 -19.95 -41.92
CA LYS A 294 4.11 -20.66 -43.18
C LYS A 294 2.96 -20.09 -44.02
N ARG A 295 1.87 -19.66 -43.38
CA ARG A 295 0.72 -19.06 -44.07
C ARG A 295 1.03 -17.66 -44.65
N LEU A 296 1.84 -16.87 -43.95
CA LEU A 296 2.33 -15.58 -44.43
C LEU A 296 3.36 -15.72 -45.55
N GLU A 297 4.23 -16.73 -45.49
CA GLU A 297 5.21 -17.05 -46.56
C GLU A 297 4.53 -17.43 -47.87
N ALA A 298 3.37 -18.09 -47.81
CA ALA A 298 2.57 -18.49 -48.98
C ALA A 298 1.74 -17.35 -49.61
N MET A 299 1.70 -16.14 -49.00
CA MET A 299 0.94 -14.99 -49.49
C MET A 299 1.77 -14.10 -50.42
N THR A 300 1.09 -13.39 -51.34
CA THR A 300 1.75 -12.35 -52.15
C THR A 300 2.13 -11.15 -51.27
N SER A 301 3.03 -10.28 -51.73
CA SER A 301 3.47 -9.09 -51.01
C SER A 301 2.31 -8.13 -50.67
N GLU A 302 1.33 -8.01 -51.58
CA GLU A 302 0.11 -7.23 -51.37
C GLU A 302 -0.82 -7.84 -50.33
N GLN A 303 -1.02 -9.15 -50.35
CA GLN A 303 -1.81 -9.86 -49.36
C GLN A 303 -1.17 -9.78 -47.96
N ARG A 304 0.16 -9.87 -47.88
CA ARG A 304 0.91 -9.68 -46.62
C ARG A 304 0.70 -8.25 -46.07
N MET A 305 0.79 -7.24 -46.91
CA MET A 305 0.58 -5.86 -46.52
C MET A 305 -0.85 -5.61 -46.03
N GLN A 306 -1.88 -6.19 -46.69
CA GLN A 306 -3.27 -6.12 -46.22
C GLN A 306 -3.47 -6.79 -44.88
N VAL A 307 -2.85 -7.95 -44.61
CA VAL A 307 -2.92 -8.63 -43.31
C VAL A 307 -2.22 -7.84 -42.23
N VAL A 308 -1.07 -7.20 -42.51
CA VAL A 308 -0.36 -6.33 -41.58
C VAL A 308 -1.18 -5.07 -41.30
N GLN A 309 -1.75 -4.43 -42.31
CA GLN A 309 -2.64 -3.27 -42.13
C GLN A 309 -3.92 -3.63 -41.37
N GLN A 310 -4.55 -4.78 -41.67
CA GLN A 310 -5.73 -5.24 -40.94
C GLN A 310 -5.38 -5.59 -39.46
N ARG A 311 -4.21 -6.16 -39.19
CA ARG A 311 -3.74 -6.43 -37.81
C ARG A 311 -3.35 -5.15 -37.08
N ALA A 312 -2.69 -4.21 -37.76
CA ALA A 312 -2.41 -2.88 -37.20
C ALA A 312 -3.71 -2.13 -36.89
N GLN A 313 -4.71 -2.20 -37.80
CA GLN A 313 -6.05 -1.62 -37.57
C GLN A 313 -6.86 -2.39 -36.51
N ALA A 314 -6.74 -3.72 -36.44
CA ALA A 314 -7.40 -4.52 -35.40
C ALA A 314 -6.72 -4.34 -34.02
N GLY A 315 -5.41 -4.14 -33.99
CA GLY A 315 -4.69 -3.73 -32.79
C GLY A 315 -5.05 -2.31 -32.33
N ALA A 316 -5.33 -1.41 -33.29
CA ALA A 316 -5.82 -0.06 -33.02
C ALA A 316 -7.31 -0.04 -32.59
N ARG A 317 -8.10 -1.05 -32.98
CA ARG A 317 -9.51 -1.21 -32.57
C ARG A 317 -9.73 -1.86 -31.21
N ALA A 318 -8.72 -2.46 -30.58
CA ALA A 318 -8.78 -2.72 -29.15
C ALA A 318 -8.87 -1.35 -28.47
N LYS A 319 -10.02 -1.03 -27.86
CA LYS A 319 -10.40 0.24 -27.24
C LYS A 319 -9.28 0.81 -26.34
N ARG A 320 -8.28 1.43 -26.94
CA ARG A 320 -7.32 2.28 -26.26
C ARG A 320 -7.85 3.70 -26.40
N GLY A 321 -8.00 4.38 -25.31
CA GLY A 321 -8.47 5.75 -25.23
C GLY A 321 -7.87 6.42 -24.02
N LEU A 322 -8.28 7.65 -23.76
CA LEU A 322 -7.88 8.38 -22.57
C LEU A 322 -8.32 7.66 -21.30
N ASN A 323 -7.44 7.54 -20.35
CA ASN A 323 -7.77 7.04 -19.02
C ASN A 323 -8.11 8.20 -18.08
N GLU A 324 -9.35 8.65 -18.14
CA GLU A 324 -9.85 9.70 -17.25
C GLU A 324 -9.95 9.22 -15.79
N ASN A 325 -10.12 7.92 -15.54
CA ASN A 325 -10.18 7.40 -14.19
C ASN A 325 -8.86 7.64 -13.44
N TYR A 326 -7.73 7.31 -14.07
CA TYR A 326 -6.42 7.58 -13.46
C TYR A 326 -6.19 9.07 -13.19
N ALA A 327 -6.56 9.93 -14.15
CA ALA A 327 -6.44 11.37 -13.99
C ALA A 327 -7.32 11.91 -12.86
N ARG A 328 -8.55 11.37 -12.73
CA ARG A 328 -9.47 11.70 -11.65
C ARG A 328 -8.91 11.31 -10.30
N GLU A 329 -8.44 10.09 -10.14
CA GLU A 329 -7.87 9.61 -8.89
C GLU A 329 -6.60 10.38 -8.50
N LEU A 330 -5.77 10.75 -9.47
CA LEU A 330 -4.60 11.60 -9.24
C LEU A 330 -5.01 12.96 -8.66
N MET A 331 -6.04 13.60 -9.21
CA MET A 331 -6.49 14.91 -8.76
C MET A 331 -7.33 14.83 -7.49
N GLU A 332 -8.26 13.90 -7.43
CA GLU A 332 -9.27 13.81 -6.37
C GLU A 332 -8.74 13.15 -5.09
N LEU A 333 -8.12 11.97 -5.21
CA LEU A 333 -7.72 11.18 -4.04
C LEU A 333 -6.25 11.36 -3.65
N HIS A 334 -5.38 11.56 -4.63
CA HIS A 334 -3.95 11.61 -4.38
C HIS A 334 -3.42 13.03 -4.09
N THR A 335 -4.13 14.09 -4.56
CA THR A 335 -3.63 15.46 -4.45
C THR A 335 -4.67 16.47 -3.92
N LEU A 336 -5.52 17.04 -4.80
CA LEU A 336 -6.34 18.21 -4.48
C LEU A 336 -7.50 17.93 -3.50
N GLY A 337 -7.99 16.70 -3.43
CA GLY A 337 -9.24 16.37 -2.76
C GLY A 337 -10.47 16.60 -3.65
N VAL A 338 -11.63 16.05 -3.23
CA VAL A 338 -12.90 16.14 -3.98
C VAL A 338 -13.29 17.60 -4.27
N ASP A 339 -13.09 18.50 -3.31
CA ASP A 339 -13.44 19.92 -3.39
C ASP A 339 -12.26 20.79 -3.85
N GLY A 340 -11.27 20.20 -4.54
CA GLY A 340 -10.00 20.86 -4.89
C GLY A 340 -10.06 21.93 -5.98
N GLY A 341 -11.25 22.26 -6.49
CA GLY A 341 -11.49 23.35 -7.45
C GLY A 341 -11.18 23.02 -8.91
N TYR A 342 -10.95 21.76 -9.25
CA TYR A 342 -10.78 21.28 -10.62
C TYR A 342 -12.12 20.98 -11.31
N THR A 343 -12.08 20.96 -12.63
CA THR A 343 -13.24 20.67 -13.49
C THR A 343 -13.05 19.35 -14.24
N GLN A 344 -14.14 18.84 -14.84
CA GLN A 344 -14.05 17.68 -15.75
C GLN A 344 -13.08 17.94 -16.91
N ARG A 345 -12.96 19.18 -17.35
CA ARG A 345 -12.00 19.56 -18.40
C ARG A 345 -10.56 19.36 -17.93
N ASP A 346 -10.24 19.75 -16.70
CA ASP A 346 -8.90 19.54 -16.14
C ASP A 346 -8.56 18.06 -16.06
N ILE A 347 -9.53 17.19 -15.69
CA ILE A 347 -9.35 15.73 -15.69
C ILE A 347 -8.99 15.23 -17.10
N ILE A 348 -9.70 15.67 -18.15
CA ILE A 348 -9.41 15.30 -19.53
C ILE A 348 -8.01 15.77 -19.93
N GLU A 349 -7.64 17.00 -19.62
CA GLU A 349 -6.33 17.56 -19.96
C GLU A 349 -5.19 16.82 -19.23
N VAL A 350 -5.39 16.45 -17.96
CA VAL A 350 -4.46 15.60 -17.20
C VAL A 350 -4.36 14.21 -17.84
N ALA A 351 -5.48 13.58 -18.19
CA ALA A 351 -5.48 12.29 -18.87
C ALA A 351 -4.72 12.34 -20.20
N ARG A 352 -4.88 13.43 -20.99
CA ARG A 352 -4.12 13.67 -22.23
C ARG A 352 -2.62 13.80 -21.97
N ALA A 353 -2.23 14.53 -20.93
CA ALA A 353 -0.83 14.73 -20.56
C ALA A 353 -0.14 13.42 -20.12
N LEU A 354 -0.90 12.50 -19.51
CA LEU A 354 -0.40 11.21 -19.04
C LEU A 354 -0.48 10.08 -20.08
N THR A 355 -1.01 10.34 -21.30
CA THR A 355 -1.01 9.34 -22.36
C THR A 355 0.42 8.89 -22.68
N GLY A 356 0.60 7.59 -22.96
CA GLY A 356 1.92 7.00 -23.21
C GLY A 356 2.75 6.68 -21.95
N TRP A 357 2.32 7.10 -20.75
CA TRP A 357 2.86 6.61 -19.50
C TRP A 357 2.39 5.18 -19.28
N THR A 358 3.29 4.22 -19.46
CA THR A 358 2.94 2.81 -19.52
C THR A 358 4.03 1.94 -18.91
N MET A 359 3.80 0.64 -18.94
CA MET A 359 4.76 -0.40 -18.56
C MET A 359 4.53 -1.65 -19.40
N ASN A 360 5.48 -2.59 -19.36
CA ASN A 360 5.27 -3.95 -19.87
C ASN A 360 4.91 -4.88 -18.69
N PRO A 361 3.63 -5.22 -18.46
CA PRO A 361 3.21 -5.93 -17.26
C PRO A 361 3.71 -7.38 -17.17
N ARG A 362 4.25 -7.95 -18.26
CA ARG A 362 4.82 -9.31 -18.31
C ARG A 362 6.30 -9.34 -18.66
N GLY A 363 6.94 -8.18 -18.79
CA GLY A 363 8.38 -8.03 -18.97
C GLY A 363 9.08 -7.69 -17.67
N THR A 364 9.89 -6.60 -17.70
CA THR A 364 10.56 -6.06 -16.50
C THR A 364 9.59 -5.38 -15.53
N ALA A 365 8.37 -5.07 -16.00
CA ALA A 365 7.38 -4.26 -15.30
C ALA A 365 7.91 -2.88 -14.87
N GLU A 366 8.85 -2.32 -15.61
CA GLU A 366 9.38 -0.97 -15.38
C GLU A 366 8.50 0.06 -16.10
N PHE A 367 8.52 1.28 -15.59
CA PHE A 367 7.92 2.42 -16.27
C PHE A 367 8.58 2.65 -17.62
N VAL A 368 7.74 2.81 -18.65
CA VAL A 368 8.17 3.12 -20.02
C VAL A 368 7.29 4.21 -20.58
N PHE A 369 7.89 5.20 -21.24
CA PHE A 369 7.14 6.17 -22.02
C PHE A 369 7.08 5.73 -23.49
N ARG A 370 5.85 5.70 -24.07
CA ARG A 370 5.61 5.34 -25.46
C ARG A 370 5.10 6.55 -26.27
N PRO A 371 5.96 7.16 -27.08
CA PRO A 371 5.60 8.32 -27.91
C PRO A 371 4.44 8.04 -28.89
N GLU A 372 4.28 6.79 -29.32
CA GLU A 372 3.20 6.36 -30.20
C GLU A 372 1.82 6.35 -29.55
N MET A 373 1.76 6.45 -28.23
CA MET A 373 0.52 6.53 -27.47
C MET A 373 0.25 7.94 -26.94
N HIS A 374 1.22 8.87 -27.03
CA HIS A 374 1.15 10.17 -26.38
C HIS A 374 0.50 11.24 -27.25
N ASP A 375 -0.48 11.97 -26.68
CA ASP A 375 -1.12 13.15 -27.26
C ASP A 375 -0.16 14.34 -27.29
N VAL A 376 0.18 14.83 -28.49
CA VAL A 376 1.18 15.87 -28.70
C VAL A 376 0.60 17.31 -28.64
N ALA A 377 -0.71 17.46 -28.57
CA ALA A 377 -1.32 18.80 -28.60
C ALA A 377 -1.09 19.54 -27.26
N GLN A 378 -1.23 20.87 -27.31
CA GLN A 378 -1.23 21.71 -26.10
C GLN A 378 -2.31 21.27 -25.12
N LYS A 379 -2.02 21.36 -23.80
CA LYS A 379 -2.94 21.07 -22.72
C LYS A 379 -3.05 22.26 -21.76
N VAL A 380 -4.17 22.37 -21.07
CA VAL A 380 -4.36 23.42 -20.04
C VAL A 380 -4.88 22.73 -18.78
N VAL A 381 -4.10 22.73 -17.71
CA VAL A 381 -4.40 22.08 -16.45
C VAL A 381 -4.45 23.13 -15.33
N LEU A 382 -5.58 23.27 -14.66
CA LEU A 382 -5.76 24.26 -13.58
C LEU A 382 -5.29 25.68 -13.98
N GLY A 383 -5.54 26.09 -15.24
CA GLY A 383 -5.11 27.37 -15.78
C GLY A 383 -3.64 27.43 -16.27
N HIS A 384 -2.83 26.41 -16.03
CA HIS A 384 -1.44 26.32 -16.49
C HIS A 384 -1.38 25.73 -17.89
N VAL A 385 -0.66 26.41 -18.80
CA VAL A 385 -0.48 25.96 -20.20
C VAL A 385 0.73 25.04 -20.28
N ILE A 386 0.52 23.79 -20.73
CA ILE A 386 1.57 22.85 -21.11
C ILE A 386 1.68 22.89 -22.63
N ALA A 387 2.82 23.36 -23.15
CA ALA A 387 3.01 23.58 -24.57
C ALA A 387 2.92 22.29 -25.40
N GLY A 388 2.35 22.36 -26.60
CA GLY A 388 2.30 21.23 -27.51
C GLY A 388 3.69 20.79 -28.00
N GLY A 389 3.83 19.50 -28.33
CA GLY A 389 5.07 18.90 -28.82
C GLY A 389 5.94 18.27 -27.73
N GLY A 390 5.49 18.31 -26.48
CA GLY A 390 6.12 17.64 -25.34
C GLY A 390 6.01 16.10 -25.40
N GLY A 391 6.50 15.44 -24.39
CA GLY A 391 6.50 13.99 -24.26
C GLY A 391 6.27 13.55 -22.81
N VAL A 392 7.20 12.79 -22.23
CA VAL A 392 7.13 12.36 -20.83
C VAL A 392 7.05 13.54 -19.86
N GLU A 393 7.64 14.66 -20.22
CA GLU A 393 7.66 15.92 -19.49
C GLU A 393 6.27 16.57 -19.31
N ASP A 394 5.29 16.27 -20.16
CA ASP A 394 3.92 16.76 -19.99
C ASP A 394 3.27 16.20 -18.71
N GLY A 395 3.48 14.91 -18.47
CA GLY A 395 3.05 14.28 -17.22
C GLY A 395 3.81 14.78 -15.99
N GLU A 396 5.13 15.04 -16.13
CA GLU A 396 5.93 15.64 -15.04
C GLU A 396 5.44 17.05 -14.69
N ALA A 397 5.09 17.86 -15.69
CA ALA A 397 4.52 19.20 -15.49
C ALA A 397 3.16 19.12 -14.75
N VAL A 398 2.31 18.15 -15.10
CA VAL A 398 1.07 17.91 -14.34
C VAL A 398 1.37 17.61 -12.87
N LEU A 399 2.30 16.69 -12.60
CA LEU A 399 2.67 16.34 -11.22
C LEU A 399 3.22 17.56 -10.46
N ASP A 400 3.97 18.43 -11.13
CA ASP A 400 4.48 19.67 -10.53
C ASP A 400 3.34 20.64 -10.16
N ILE A 401 2.37 20.80 -11.06
CA ILE A 401 1.20 21.66 -10.85
C ILE A 401 0.36 21.16 -9.67
N VAL A 402 -0.02 19.87 -9.69
CA VAL A 402 -0.92 19.35 -8.65
C VAL A 402 -0.23 19.19 -7.29
N ALA A 403 1.06 18.85 -7.24
CA ALA A 403 1.78 18.70 -5.99
C ALA A 403 1.98 20.01 -5.22
N ARG A 404 2.11 21.13 -5.93
CA ARG A 404 2.31 22.48 -5.34
C ARG A 404 1.02 23.28 -5.20
N HIS A 405 -0.11 22.69 -5.58
CA HIS A 405 -1.39 23.38 -5.49
C HIS A 405 -1.80 23.61 -4.02
N PRO A 406 -2.35 24.80 -3.67
CA PRO A 406 -2.78 25.07 -2.29
C PRO A 406 -3.82 24.08 -1.75
N ALA A 407 -4.74 23.60 -2.60
CA ALA A 407 -5.71 22.59 -2.20
C ALA A 407 -5.02 21.28 -1.79
N THR A 408 -3.94 20.86 -2.48
CA THR A 408 -3.13 19.69 -2.12
C THR A 408 -2.48 19.87 -0.76
N ALA A 409 -1.89 21.04 -0.51
CA ALA A 409 -1.29 21.35 0.78
C ALA A 409 -2.31 21.21 1.92
N HIS A 410 -3.51 21.77 1.74
CA HIS A 410 -4.59 21.69 2.72
C HIS A 410 -5.11 20.25 2.88
N PHE A 411 -5.32 19.52 1.78
CA PHE A 411 -5.83 18.15 1.79
C PHE A 411 -4.86 17.19 2.51
N ILE A 412 -3.57 17.25 2.18
CA ILE A 412 -2.54 16.42 2.82
C ILE A 412 -2.36 16.79 4.29
N ALA A 413 -2.31 18.09 4.61
CA ALA A 413 -2.24 18.56 5.99
C ALA A 413 -3.45 18.09 6.82
N HIS A 414 -4.66 18.16 6.26
CA HIS A 414 -5.88 17.67 6.91
C HIS A 414 -5.80 16.15 7.17
N LYS A 415 -5.44 15.34 6.17
CA LYS A 415 -5.30 13.88 6.33
C LYS A 415 -4.26 13.50 7.40
N LEU A 416 -3.12 14.19 7.42
CA LEU A 416 -2.10 13.98 8.46
C LEU A 416 -2.58 14.42 9.83
N ALA A 417 -3.32 15.53 9.95
CA ALA A 417 -3.91 15.95 11.21
C ALA A 417 -5.00 14.98 11.69
N VAL A 418 -5.81 14.41 10.79
CA VAL A 418 -6.74 13.30 11.10
C VAL A 418 -5.98 12.08 11.61
N ARG A 419 -4.88 11.70 10.97
CA ARG A 419 -4.05 10.55 11.39
C ARG A 419 -3.50 10.74 12.80
N PHE A 420 -2.94 11.92 13.10
CA PHE A 420 -2.16 12.13 14.32
C PHE A 420 -2.95 12.76 15.48
N VAL A 421 -3.97 13.54 15.26
CA VAL A 421 -4.65 14.31 16.32
C VAL A 421 -6.04 13.79 16.68
N SER A 422 -7.01 13.92 15.77
CA SER A 422 -8.39 13.49 16.01
C SER A 422 -9.14 13.29 14.70
N ASP A 423 -10.31 12.66 14.73
CA ASP A 423 -11.16 12.50 13.54
C ASP A 423 -11.67 13.83 12.98
N THR A 424 -11.70 14.88 13.82
CA THR A 424 -12.04 16.26 13.49
C THR A 424 -10.95 17.19 14.02
N PRO A 425 -9.81 17.34 13.32
CA PRO A 425 -8.71 18.15 13.78
C PRO A 425 -9.06 19.65 13.74
N PRO A 426 -8.50 20.47 14.66
CA PRO A 426 -8.71 21.92 14.64
C PRO A 426 -8.26 22.57 13.34
N ALA A 427 -9.12 23.38 12.72
CA ALA A 427 -8.85 24.03 11.44
C ALA A 427 -7.57 24.90 11.46
N ALA A 428 -7.29 25.57 12.58
CA ALA A 428 -6.07 26.37 12.74
C ALA A 428 -4.79 25.53 12.65
N LEU A 429 -4.79 24.30 13.16
CA LEU A 429 -3.66 23.37 13.02
C LEU A 429 -3.50 22.91 11.57
N VAL A 430 -4.60 22.56 10.90
CA VAL A 430 -4.59 22.16 9.50
C VAL A 430 -4.02 23.27 8.63
N GLU A 431 -4.44 24.51 8.85
CA GLU A 431 -3.93 25.66 8.11
C GLU A 431 -2.42 25.89 8.36
N ARG A 432 -1.94 25.83 9.61
CA ARG A 432 -0.49 25.93 9.89
C ARG A 432 0.32 24.83 9.22
N ALA A 433 -0.20 23.60 9.21
CA ALA A 433 0.42 22.47 8.54
C ALA A 433 0.44 22.64 7.01
N ALA A 434 -0.65 23.15 6.41
CA ALA A 434 -0.74 23.47 4.99
C ALA A 434 0.24 24.60 4.60
N GLN A 435 0.37 25.63 5.43
CA GLN A 435 1.36 26.70 5.22
C GLN A 435 2.80 26.16 5.31
N THR A 436 3.06 25.21 6.21
CA THR A 436 4.35 24.53 6.28
C THR A 436 4.61 23.75 4.98
N PHE A 437 3.63 23.00 4.49
CA PHE A 437 3.74 22.27 3.22
C PHE A 437 4.13 23.20 2.07
N LEU A 438 3.43 24.32 1.89
CA LEU A 438 3.71 25.29 0.83
C LEU A 438 5.10 25.94 0.97
N LYS A 439 5.47 26.35 2.20
CA LYS A 439 6.76 27.02 2.46
C LYS A 439 7.96 26.10 2.27
N THR A 440 7.79 24.80 2.44
CA THR A 440 8.86 23.80 2.34
C THR A 440 8.82 22.98 1.04
N ASP A 441 8.02 23.42 0.07
CA ASP A 441 7.80 22.72 -1.21
C ASP A 441 7.44 21.24 -1.01
N GLY A 442 6.57 20.96 -0.04
CA GLY A 442 6.05 19.60 0.23
C GLY A 442 6.98 18.73 1.07
N ASP A 443 7.82 19.26 1.96
CA ASP A 443 8.57 18.47 2.95
C ASP A 443 7.62 17.83 3.96
N ILE A 444 7.35 16.52 3.78
CA ILE A 444 6.45 15.73 4.62
C ILE A 444 6.90 15.72 6.08
N ARG A 445 8.20 15.61 6.31
CA ARG A 445 8.81 15.61 7.66
C ARG A 445 8.54 16.93 8.38
N ALA A 446 8.65 18.05 7.69
CA ALA A 446 8.36 19.38 8.25
C ALA A 446 6.87 19.52 8.61
N VAL A 447 5.96 19.03 7.76
CA VAL A 447 4.52 19.04 8.00
C VAL A 447 4.17 18.17 9.21
N VAL A 448 4.67 16.93 9.27
CA VAL A 448 4.47 16.03 10.41
C VAL A 448 5.02 16.65 11.68
N ARG A 449 6.23 17.24 11.66
CA ARG A 449 6.79 17.95 12.81
C ARG A 449 5.84 19.04 13.30
N THR A 450 5.31 19.89 12.42
CA THR A 450 4.37 20.95 12.77
C THR A 450 3.15 20.41 13.53
N ILE A 451 2.65 19.25 13.11
CA ILE A 451 1.47 18.62 13.73
C ILE A 451 1.83 18.01 15.09
N VAL A 452 2.86 17.17 15.16
CA VAL A 452 3.13 16.33 16.35
C VAL A 452 3.84 17.08 17.49
N THR A 453 4.32 18.30 17.24
CA THR A 453 4.87 19.19 18.28
C THR A 453 3.88 20.27 18.72
N SER A 454 2.69 20.34 18.14
CA SER A 454 1.68 21.36 18.41
C SER A 454 1.00 21.18 19.78
N ALA A 455 0.44 22.26 20.31
CA ALA A 455 -0.38 22.22 21.52
C ALA A 455 -1.63 21.35 21.33
N GLU A 456 -2.23 21.36 20.16
CA GLU A 456 -3.41 20.56 19.82
C GLU A 456 -3.13 19.05 19.86
N PHE A 457 -1.93 18.61 19.47
CA PHE A 457 -1.53 17.20 19.58
C PHE A 457 -1.43 16.75 21.04
N PHE A 458 -1.03 17.66 21.94
CA PHE A 458 -0.93 17.41 23.38
C PHE A 458 -2.12 17.94 24.19
N SER A 459 -3.25 18.26 23.55
CA SER A 459 -4.49 18.64 24.23
C SER A 459 -5.11 17.43 24.94
N ARG A 460 -5.91 17.67 25.97
CA ARG A 460 -6.68 16.61 26.65
C ARG A 460 -7.68 15.95 25.71
N SER A 461 -8.25 16.72 24.79
CA SER A 461 -9.20 16.21 23.80
C SER A 461 -8.57 15.28 22.76
N ALA A 462 -7.28 15.42 22.49
CA ALA A 462 -6.54 14.53 21.59
C ALA A 462 -6.10 13.22 22.26
N TYR A 463 -5.98 13.21 23.60
CA TYR A 463 -5.55 12.03 24.33
C TYR A 463 -6.56 10.89 24.18
N ARG A 464 -6.13 9.74 23.63
CA ARG A 464 -6.99 8.58 23.35
C ARG A 464 -8.23 8.89 22.51
N ALA A 465 -8.20 9.94 21.68
CA ALA A 465 -9.35 10.33 20.86
C ALA A 465 -9.58 9.37 19.68
N LYS A 466 -8.54 8.74 19.16
CA LYS A 466 -8.60 7.87 17.99
C LYS A 466 -8.86 6.41 18.35
N VAL A 467 -9.72 5.74 17.57
CA VAL A 467 -9.88 4.28 17.61
C VAL A 467 -8.80 3.64 16.76
N LYS A 468 -8.15 2.61 17.27
CA LYS A 468 -7.18 1.83 16.50
C LYS A 468 -7.86 1.13 15.33
N SER A 469 -7.30 1.25 14.13
CA SER A 469 -7.66 0.41 12.99
C SER A 469 -7.38 -1.07 13.29
N PRO A 470 -7.91 -2.02 12.52
CA PRO A 470 -7.56 -3.43 12.69
C PRO A 470 -6.05 -3.72 12.66
N PHE A 471 -5.30 -3.05 11.77
CA PHE A 471 -3.85 -3.19 11.70
C PHE A 471 -3.17 -2.67 12.96
N GLU A 472 -3.52 -1.46 13.41
CA GLU A 472 -2.99 -0.85 14.63
C GLU A 472 -3.31 -1.68 15.87
N LEU A 473 -4.49 -2.27 15.94
CA LEU A 473 -4.89 -3.13 17.07
C LEU A 473 -4.02 -4.38 17.14
N VAL A 474 -3.82 -5.08 16.00
CA VAL A 474 -2.98 -6.30 15.98
C VAL A 474 -1.53 -5.96 16.32
N ALA A 475 -0.95 -4.93 15.69
CA ALA A 475 0.40 -4.49 15.97
C ALA A 475 0.58 -4.07 17.44
N SER A 476 -0.36 -3.29 17.97
CA SER A 476 -0.35 -2.82 19.37
C SER A 476 -0.43 -3.97 20.38
N ALA A 477 -1.29 -4.96 20.14
CA ALA A 477 -1.43 -6.11 21.02
C ALA A 477 -0.14 -6.96 21.04
N PHE A 478 0.46 -7.16 19.86
CA PHE A 478 1.71 -7.91 19.74
C PHE A 478 2.89 -7.17 20.39
N ARG A 479 2.95 -5.86 20.25
CA ARG A 479 3.95 -5.03 20.94
C ARG A 479 3.81 -5.12 22.46
N ALA A 480 2.58 -4.99 22.98
CA ALA A 480 2.32 -4.99 24.42
C ALA A 480 2.77 -6.27 25.14
N ILE A 481 2.76 -7.42 24.44
CA ILE A 481 3.20 -8.72 24.98
C ILE A 481 4.60 -9.13 24.50
N ASP A 482 5.35 -8.24 23.86
CA ASP A 482 6.66 -8.50 23.24
C ASP A 482 6.66 -9.72 22.31
N ALA A 483 5.63 -9.83 21.48
CA ALA A 483 5.47 -10.93 20.55
C ALA A 483 6.63 -11.03 19.57
N GLN A 484 7.05 -12.25 19.26
CA GLN A 484 8.05 -12.51 18.23
C GLN A 484 7.40 -12.49 16.84
N PRO A 485 8.09 -12.03 15.80
CA PRO A 485 7.56 -11.99 14.45
C PRO A 485 7.14 -13.37 13.94
N ASP A 486 5.96 -13.42 13.33
CA ASP A 486 5.43 -14.62 12.69
C ASP A 486 5.97 -14.74 11.26
N THR A 487 6.71 -15.80 10.98
CA THR A 487 7.18 -16.14 9.63
C THR A 487 6.09 -16.79 8.76
N THR A 488 4.91 -17.05 9.34
CA THR A 488 3.72 -17.50 8.63
C THR A 488 2.81 -16.29 8.31
N MET A 489 1.86 -16.46 7.42
CA MET A 489 0.89 -15.40 7.09
C MET A 489 -0.27 -15.28 8.11
N ARG A 490 -0.30 -16.09 9.18
CA ARG A 490 -1.49 -16.19 10.05
C ARG A 490 -1.78 -14.90 10.81
N SER A 491 -0.74 -14.28 11.34
CA SER A 491 -0.87 -13.03 12.10
C SER A 491 -1.29 -11.86 11.21
N ALA A 492 -0.74 -11.76 9.99
CA ALA A 492 -1.17 -10.77 9.02
C ALA A 492 -2.61 -10.99 8.51
N GLN A 493 -3.03 -12.27 8.35
CA GLN A 493 -4.41 -12.61 7.99
C GLN A 493 -5.43 -12.21 9.07
N MET A 494 -5.01 -12.10 10.34
CA MET A 494 -5.86 -11.62 11.42
C MET A 494 -6.35 -10.19 11.20
N VAL A 495 -5.52 -9.33 10.64
CA VAL A 495 -5.92 -7.96 10.27
C VAL A 495 -7.11 -7.99 9.30
N GLY A 496 -7.08 -8.92 8.33
CA GLY A 496 -8.18 -9.15 7.41
C GLY A 496 -9.44 -9.69 8.09
N PHE A 497 -9.29 -10.60 9.05
CA PHE A 497 -10.41 -11.11 9.84
C PHE A 497 -11.08 -10.01 10.66
N LEU A 498 -10.32 -9.04 11.16
CA LEU A 498 -10.83 -7.86 11.87
C LEU A 498 -11.45 -6.81 10.93
N GLY A 499 -11.49 -7.03 9.62
CA GLY A 499 -12.20 -6.21 8.65
C GLY A 499 -11.34 -5.34 7.72
N ALA A 500 -10.00 -5.34 7.88
CA ALA A 500 -9.11 -4.53 7.03
C ALA A 500 -7.92 -5.35 6.49
N PRO A 501 -8.13 -6.29 5.56
CA PRO A 501 -7.02 -7.05 4.99
C PRO A 501 -5.95 -6.12 4.39
N ILE A 502 -4.69 -6.37 4.72
CA ILE A 502 -3.55 -5.57 4.25
C ILE A 502 -3.50 -5.65 2.71
N PHE A 503 -3.46 -4.50 2.03
CA PHE A 503 -3.63 -4.35 0.57
C PHE A 503 -4.92 -4.95 0.02
N GLY A 504 -5.96 -5.05 0.85
CA GLY A 504 -7.23 -5.68 0.50
C GLY A 504 -8.39 -4.73 0.22
N HIS A 505 -8.20 -3.42 0.31
CA HIS A 505 -9.24 -2.44 -0.02
C HIS A 505 -9.37 -2.29 -1.53
N GLN A 506 -10.59 -2.50 -2.04
CA GLN A 506 -10.81 -2.55 -3.49
C GLN A 506 -10.87 -1.18 -4.15
N ALA A 507 -11.45 -0.20 -3.46
CA ALA A 507 -11.58 1.16 -3.99
C ALA A 507 -10.27 1.97 -3.78
N PRO A 508 -9.95 2.94 -4.66
CA PRO A 508 -8.69 3.68 -4.60
C PRO A 508 -8.58 4.66 -3.41
N ASN A 509 -9.67 4.94 -2.71
CA ASN A 509 -9.70 5.86 -1.56
C ASN A 509 -9.07 5.31 -0.26
N GLY A 510 -8.73 4.01 -0.22
CA GLY A 510 -8.14 3.35 0.95
C GLY A 510 -9.11 3.12 2.11
N TRP A 511 -8.61 2.51 3.21
CA TRP A 511 -9.38 2.27 4.41
C TRP A 511 -9.68 3.58 5.15
N PRO A 512 -10.87 3.72 5.77
CA PRO A 512 -11.21 4.92 6.55
C PRO A 512 -10.25 5.16 7.71
N GLU A 513 -9.89 6.42 7.96
CA GLU A 513 -9.07 6.85 9.10
C GLU A 513 -9.91 7.22 10.34
N THR A 514 -11.25 7.24 10.22
CA THR A 514 -12.17 7.63 11.30
C THR A 514 -12.63 6.42 12.12
N GLY A 515 -12.77 6.63 13.43
CA GLY A 515 -13.09 5.57 14.40
C GLY A 515 -14.46 4.93 14.20
N GLU A 516 -15.44 5.66 13.70
CA GLU A 516 -16.81 5.19 13.47
C GLU A 516 -16.85 3.93 12.58
N SER A 517 -16.01 3.89 11.54
CA SER A 517 -15.93 2.79 10.59
C SER A 517 -15.50 1.46 11.24
N TRP A 518 -14.86 1.50 12.41
CA TRP A 518 -14.26 0.35 13.07
C TRP A 518 -15.02 -0.15 14.30
N MET A 519 -16.13 0.51 14.67
CA MET A 519 -16.84 0.29 15.95
C MET A 519 -18.28 -0.19 15.80
N ASN A 520 -18.59 -0.95 14.75
CA ASN A 520 -19.87 -1.66 14.68
C ASN A 520 -19.89 -2.90 15.60
N SER A 521 -21.08 -3.40 15.95
CA SER A 521 -21.26 -4.50 16.91
C SER A 521 -20.47 -5.76 16.56
N GLY A 522 -20.40 -6.14 15.27
CA GLY A 522 -19.65 -7.30 14.82
C GLY A 522 -18.13 -7.08 14.96
N ALA A 523 -17.65 -5.86 14.66
CA ALA A 523 -16.25 -5.52 14.82
C ALA A 523 -15.84 -5.55 16.30
N ILE A 524 -16.66 -5.03 17.20
CA ILE A 524 -16.39 -5.06 18.66
C ILE A 524 -16.23 -6.50 19.14
N LEU A 525 -17.15 -7.39 18.77
CA LEU A 525 -17.08 -8.81 19.15
C LEU A 525 -15.79 -9.47 18.61
N ASN A 526 -15.44 -9.23 17.34
CA ASN A 526 -14.23 -9.77 16.76
C ASN A 526 -12.97 -9.24 17.47
N ARG A 527 -12.94 -7.98 17.89
CA ARG A 527 -11.85 -7.37 18.65
C ARG A 527 -11.67 -7.99 20.03
N ILE A 528 -12.78 -8.25 20.74
CA ILE A 528 -12.75 -8.98 22.03
C ILE A 528 -12.23 -10.41 21.82
N ASN A 529 -12.76 -11.14 20.85
CA ASN A 529 -12.31 -12.49 20.52
C ASN A 529 -10.85 -12.54 20.09
N PHE A 530 -10.34 -11.49 19.42
CA PHE A 530 -8.93 -11.35 19.10
C PHE A 530 -8.08 -11.24 20.38
N GLY A 531 -8.47 -10.42 21.35
CA GLY A 531 -7.79 -10.31 22.65
C GLY A 531 -7.70 -11.64 23.39
N VAL A 532 -8.81 -12.37 23.46
CA VAL A 532 -8.86 -13.73 24.02
C VAL A 532 -7.95 -14.68 23.23
N GLY A 533 -7.91 -14.59 21.90
CA GLY A 533 -7.04 -15.41 21.04
C GLY A 533 -5.55 -15.13 21.25
N VAL A 534 -5.16 -13.87 21.46
CA VAL A 534 -3.79 -13.47 21.81
C VAL A 534 -3.38 -14.06 23.15
N ALA A 535 -4.21 -13.87 24.18
CA ALA A 535 -3.94 -14.38 25.52
C ALA A 535 -3.90 -15.91 25.59
N ALA A 536 -4.63 -16.60 24.69
CA ALA A 536 -4.61 -18.05 24.53
C ALA A 536 -3.41 -18.59 23.73
N GLY A 537 -2.49 -17.72 23.24
CA GLY A 537 -1.36 -18.12 22.41
C GLY A 537 -1.74 -18.72 21.05
N ARG A 538 -2.88 -18.32 20.46
CA ARG A 538 -3.38 -18.88 19.19
C ARG A 538 -2.67 -18.36 17.94
N PHE A 539 -1.86 -17.32 18.09
CA PHE A 539 -1.11 -16.70 17.00
C PHE A 539 0.36 -17.06 17.11
N PRO A 540 1.01 -17.49 16.02
CA PRO A 540 2.43 -17.80 16.03
C PRO A 540 3.24 -16.59 16.51
N GLY A 541 4.18 -16.84 17.45
CA GLY A 541 5.02 -15.82 18.03
C GLY A 541 4.34 -14.89 19.05
N ALA A 542 3.01 -14.87 19.13
CA ALA A 542 2.26 -14.07 20.10
C ALA A 542 1.84 -14.93 21.29
N THR A 543 2.78 -15.20 22.20
CA THR A 543 2.55 -15.94 23.43
C THR A 543 2.93 -15.09 24.63
N LEU A 544 2.14 -15.18 25.71
CA LEU A 544 2.42 -14.43 26.96
C LEU A 544 3.74 -14.82 27.62
N SER A 545 4.33 -15.97 27.27
CA SER A 545 5.63 -16.38 27.78
C SER A 545 6.78 -15.43 27.39
N HIS A 546 6.61 -14.60 26.37
CA HIS A 546 7.59 -13.59 25.97
C HIS A 546 7.43 -12.29 26.75
N TRP A 547 6.28 -12.05 27.37
CA TRP A 547 6.07 -10.86 28.18
C TRP A 547 6.92 -10.92 29.45
N SER A 548 7.81 -9.95 29.64
CA SER A 548 8.80 -9.92 30.74
C SER A 548 8.18 -10.02 32.13
N GLU A 549 6.97 -9.48 32.32
CA GLU A 549 6.26 -9.50 33.59
C GLU A 549 5.58 -10.85 33.90
N MET A 550 5.51 -11.76 32.91
CA MET A 550 4.75 -13.01 33.04
C MET A 550 5.15 -13.86 34.23
N GLU A 551 6.46 -14.05 34.43
CA GLU A 551 6.96 -14.91 35.51
C GLU A 551 6.68 -14.31 36.89
N HIS A 552 6.84 -12.99 37.06
CA HIS A 552 6.56 -12.30 38.32
C HIS A 552 5.06 -12.32 38.66
N LEU A 553 4.21 -12.26 37.66
CA LEU A 553 2.77 -12.16 37.87
C LEU A 553 2.06 -13.51 38.00
N LYS A 554 2.70 -14.64 37.68
CA LYS A 554 2.07 -15.98 37.82
C LYS A 554 1.65 -16.29 39.26
N ALA A 555 2.46 -15.90 40.23
CA ALA A 555 2.22 -16.11 41.66
C ALA A 555 1.55 -14.92 42.37
N ALA A 556 1.32 -13.83 41.64
CA ALA A 556 0.72 -12.59 42.16
C ALA A 556 -0.79 -12.75 42.40
N THR A 557 -1.34 -11.96 43.33
CA THR A 557 -2.80 -11.87 43.53
C THR A 557 -3.50 -11.32 42.30
N ARG A 558 -4.79 -11.56 42.18
CA ARG A 558 -5.61 -11.03 41.07
C ARG A 558 -5.50 -9.51 40.98
N GLU A 559 -5.54 -8.81 42.09
CA GLU A 559 -5.39 -7.36 42.14
C GLU A 559 -4.04 -6.90 41.61
N GLN A 560 -2.93 -7.56 42.03
CA GLN A 560 -1.60 -7.25 41.53
C GLN A 560 -1.47 -7.52 40.03
N GLN A 561 -2.08 -8.62 39.53
CA GLN A 561 -2.14 -8.91 38.09
C GLN A 561 -2.88 -7.81 37.31
N VAL A 562 -4.02 -7.36 37.83
CA VAL A 562 -4.83 -6.30 37.23
C VAL A 562 -4.07 -4.98 37.22
N ASP A 563 -3.46 -4.59 38.33
CA ASP A 563 -2.68 -3.34 38.43
C ASP A 563 -1.51 -3.33 37.44
N ALA A 564 -0.76 -4.43 37.35
CA ALA A 564 0.35 -4.57 36.42
C ALA A 564 -0.13 -4.50 34.95
N VAL A 565 -1.24 -5.15 34.62
CA VAL A 565 -1.82 -5.10 33.27
C VAL A 565 -2.33 -3.70 32.95
N ILE A 566 -3.03 -3.01 33.88
CA ILE A 566 -3.47 -1.62 33.69
C ILE A 566 -2.25 -0.71 33.46
N LEU A 567 -1.18 -0.91 34.19
CA LEU A 567 0.04 -0.13 34.00
C LEU A 567 0.67 -0.38 32.62
N ALA A 568 0.83 -1.64 32.23
CA ALA A 568 1.51 -2.02 31.00
C ALA A 568 0.69 -1.72 29.74
N PHE A 569 -0.64 -1.96 29.75
CA PHE A 569 -1.49 -1.87 28.57
C PHE A 569 -2.22 -0.53 28.46
N PHE A 570 -2.48 0.15 29.58
CA PHE A 570 -3.25 1.40 29.62
C PHE A 570 -2.45 2.58 30.19
N GLY A 571 -1.15 2.42 30.47
CA GLY A 571 -0.34 3.48 31.07
C GLY A 571 -0.82 3.92 32.47
N GLY A 572 -1.40 3.00 33.24
CA GLY A 572 -1.86 3.20 34.60
C GLY A 572 -3.27 3.81 34.73
N GLN A 573 -4.00 4.00 33.65
CA GLN A 573 -5.32 4.66 33.67
C GLN A 573 -6.41 3.76 33.07
N SER A 574 -7.36 3.35 33.89
CA SER A 574 -8.57 2.61 33.48
C SER A 574 -9.82 3.23 34.09
N SER A 575 -10.96 2.99 33.45
CA SER A 575 -12.25 3.28 34.06
C SER A 575 -12.53 2.34 35.24
N PRO A 576 -13.36 2.73 36.24
CA PRO A 576 -13.79 1.85 37.31
C PRO A 576 -14.42 0.55 36.78
N ASP A 577 -15.26 0.65 35.76
CA ASP A 577 -15.95 -0.48 35.15
C ASP A 577 -14.96 -1.47 34.48
N THR A 578 -13.95 -0.95 33.76
CA THR A 578 -12.91 -1.80 33.18
C THR A 578 -12.11 -2.50 34.27
N ARG A 579 -11.73 -1.79 35.35
CA ARG A 579 -11.02 -2.42 36.48
C ARG A 579 -11.85 -3.51 37.14
N GLU A 580 -13.14 -3.28 37.34
CA GLU A 580 -14.05 -4.27 37.93
C GLU A 580 -14.17 -5.53 37.04
N ILE A 581 -14.32 -5.36 35.72
CA ILE A 581 -14.33 -6.47 34.76
C ILE A 581 -13.02 -7.28 34.82
N LEU A 582 -11.88 -6.60 34.90
CA LEU A 582 -10.58 -7.27 35.00
C LEU A 582 -10.43 -8.04 36.31
N LEU A 583 -10.96 -7.53 37.42
CA LEU A 583 -10.92 -8.19 38.74
C LEU A 583 -11.84 -9.41 38.78
N ASN A 584 -13.07 -9.27 38.31
CA ASN A 584 -14.07 -10.32 38.41
C ASN A 584 -13.95 -11.40 37.31
N GLY A 585 -13.28 -11.08 36.19
CA GLY A 585 -13.11 -12.00 35.06
C GLY A 585 -14.34 -12.15 34.17
N GLU A 586 -15.42 -11.46 34.49
CA GLU A 586 -16.71 -11.51 33.77
C GLU A 586 -17.20 -10.09 33.43
N ASN A 587 -17.80 -9.95 32.25
CA ASN A 587 -18.48 -8.72 31.89
C ASN A 587 -19.90 -8.75 32.48
N PRO A 588 -20.27 -7.87 33.42
CA PRO A 588 -21.61 -7.82 33.99
C PRO A 588 -22.74 -7.70 32.96
N LEU A 589 -22.47 -7.10 31.81
CA LEU A 589 -23.39 -7.01 30.67
C LEU A 589 -23.58 -8.35 29.97
N ALA A 590 -22.54 -9.19 29.88
CA ALA A 590 -22.64 -10.53 29.29
C ALA A 590 -23.56 -11.45 30.13
N ALA A 591 -23.46 -11.37 31.45
CA ALA A 591 -24.34 -12.07 32.35
C ALA A 591 -25.83 -11.64 32.21
N LYS A 592 -26.07 -10.32 32.05
CA LYS A 592 -27.42 -9.79 31.82
C LYS A 592 -27.97 -10.18 30.45
N LEU A 593 -27.15 -10.17 29.40
CA LEU A 593 -27.55 -10.61 28.05
C LEU A 593 -27.83 -12.12 27.98
N SER A 594 -27.02 -12.93 28.66
CA SER A 594 -27.23 -14.38 28.73
C SER A 594 -28.52 -14.74 29.49
N ALA A 595 -28.89 -13.96 30.50
CA ALA A 595 -30.13 -14.12 31.24
C ALA A 595 -31.38 -13.66 30.47
N SER A 596 -31.22 -12.83 29.43
CA SER A 596 -32.31 -12.27 28.62
C SER A 596 -32.58 -13.02 27.30
N VAL A 597 -31.73 -13.97 26.90
CA VAL A 597 -31.90 -14.78 25.69
C VAL A 597 -32.61 -16.09 26.07
N PRO A 598 -33.81 -16.39 25.54
CA PRO A 598 -34.46 -17.70 25.75
C PRO A 598 -33.56 -18.81 25.20
N ALA A 599 -33.54 -19.96 25.91
CA ALA A 599 -32.68 -21.12 25.60
C ALA A 599 -32.84 -21.68 24.17
N ASP A 600 -33.95 -21.39 23.51
CA ASP A 600 -34.29 -21.89 22.16
C ASP A 600 -33.66 -21.13 20.99
N SER A 601 -32.94 -20.01 21.23
CA SER A 601 -32.30 -19.21 20.17
C SER A 601 -30.79 -19.45 20.00
N ALA A 602 -30.23 -20.43 20.68
CA ALA A 602 -28.77 -20.70 20.69
C ALA A 602 -28.21 -21.31 19.38
N SER A 603 -29.04 -21.50 18.35
CA SER A 603 -28.63 -22.06 17.04
C SER A 603 -28.68 -21.07 15.87
N ALA A 604 -28.82 -19.78 16.14
CA ALA A 604 -28.71 -18.76 15.08
C ALA A 604 -27.28 -18.67 14.58
N ASP A 605 -27.05 -19.27 13.44
CA ASP A 605 -25.83 -19.25 12.64
C ASP A 605 -25.44 -17.77 12.32
N LEU A 606 -24.48 -17.22 13.07
CA LEU A 606 -23.91 -15.91 12.79
C LEU A 606 -23.09 -15.98 11.50
N GLY A 607 -23.82 -15.96 10.39
CA GLY A 607 -23.23 -15.81 9.06
C GLY A 607 -22.38 -14.57 8.98
N VAL A 608 -21.12 -14.73 8.63
CA VAL A 608 -20.20 -13.66 8.27
C VAL A 608 -20.82 -12.86 7.13
N MET A 609 -21.37 -11.69 7.42
CA MET A 609 -21.75 -10.74 6.38
C MET A 609 -20.47 -10.20 5.75
N GLY A 610 -20.28 -10.52 4.47
CA GLY A 610 -19.31 -9.85 3.63
C GLY A 610 -19.64 -8.36 3.58
N THR A 611 -18.65 -7.52 3.91
CA THR A 611 -18.76 -6.07 3.80
C THR A 611 -18.81 -5.67 2.32
N GLY A 612 -20.03 -5.60 1.78
CA GLY A 612 -20.33 -4.89 0.55
C GLY A 612 -20.90 -3.53 0.92
N ALA A 613 -20.11 -2.48 0.85
CA ALA A 613 -20.60 -1.12 0.87
C ALA A 613 -21.06 -0.76 -0.54
N ASP A 614 -22.35 -1.01 -0.83
CA ASP A 614 -23.02 -0.38 -1.97
C ASP A 614 -24.29 0.28 -1.47
N ASN A 615 -24.24 1.60 -1.35
CA ASN A 615 -25.41 2.45 -1.23
C ASN A 615 -26.07 2.62 -2.59
N ALA A 616 -27.01 1.74 -2.93
CA ALA A 616 -28.07 2.00 -3.90
C ALA A 616 -29.31 1.19 -3.54
N PRO A 617 -30.52 1.79 -3.53
CA PRO A 617 -31.73 1.09 -3.16
C PRO A 617 -32.24 0.25 -4.35
N THR A 618 -31.99 -1.03 -4.35
CA THR A 618 -32.69 -1.97 -5.24
C THR A 618 -33.52 -2.96 -4.45
N ARG A 619 -34.78 -2.99 -4.84
CA ARG A 619 -35.86 -3.82 -4.31
C ARG A 619 -35.50 -5.31 -4.29
N GLY A 620 -35.76 -5.90 -3.16
CA GLY A 620 -36.02 -7.29 -2.83
C GLY A 620 -35.68 -8.38 -3.84
N ARG A 621 -34.56 -9.09 -3.54
CA ARG A 621 -34.40 -10.48 -3.97
C ARG A 621 -33.92 -11.29 -2.76
N VAL A 622 -34.83 -12.07 -2.18
CA VAL A 622 -34.51 -13.05 -1.14
C VAL A 622 -33.57 -14.08 -1.76
N LEU A 623 -32.32 -14.10 -1.33
CA LEU A 623 -31.34 -15.13 -1.71
C LEU A 623 -31.64 -16.37 -0.86
N ALA A 624 -31.89 -17.49 -1.55
CA ALA A 624 -32.03 -18.80 -0.94
C ALA A 624 -30.77 -19.22 -0.18
N PRO A 625 -30.84 -19.99 0.90
CA PRO A 625 -29.69 -20.43 1.69
C PRO A 625 -28.75 -21.27 0.84
N ALA A 626 -27.46 -20.90 0.81
CA ALA A 626 -26.41 -21.65 0.13
C ALA A 626 -26.28 -23.05 0.74
N LYS A 627 -26.59 -24.06 -0.05
CA LYS A 627 -26.27 -25.44 0.26
C LYS A 627 -24.78 -25.68 0.10
N ASN A 628 -24.18 -26.28 1.13
CA ASN A 628 -22.82 -26.82 1.23
C ASN A 628 -21.73 -25.84 1.65
N GLY A 629 -21.24 -26.06 2.87
CA GLY A 629 -20.22 -25.31 3.57
C GLY A 629 -18.88 -25.25 2.83
N ALA A 630 -18.56 -24.08 2.30
CA ALA A 630 -17.18 -23.74 2.01
C ALA A 630 -16.35 -23.79 3.32
N PRO A 631 -15.15 -24.40 3.32
CA PRO A 631 -14.34 -24.46 4.53
C PRO A 631 -13.98 -23.04 4.98
N ARG A 632 -14.39 -22.68 6.21
CA ARG A 632 -14.00 -21.41 6.85
C ARG A 632 -12.48 -21.30 6.83
N PRO A 633 -11.90 -20.10 6.60
CA PRO A 633 -10.45 -19.88 6.72
C PRO A 633 -9.93 -20.43 8.05
N ALA A 634 -8.73 -21.01 8.06
CA ALA A 634 -8.15 -21.64 9.26
C ALA A 634 -8.14 -20.71 10.48
N VAL A 635 -7.95 -19.40 10.26
CA VAL A 635 -7.99 -18.34 11.28
C VAL A 635 -9.39 -18.16 11.87
N GLY A 636 -10.45 -18.19 11.06
CA GLY A 636 -11.83 -18.12 11.55
C GLY A 636 -12.24 -19.33 12.39
N ARG A 637 -11.73 -20.53 12.08
CA ARG A 637 -11.92 -21.72 12.93
C ARG A 637 -11.18 -21.62 14.25
N ALA A 638 -9.96 -21.04 14.26
CA ALA A 638 -9.18 -20.89 15.48
C ALA A 638 -9.83 -19.92 16.47
N LEU A 639 -10.50 -18.86 16.00
CA LEU A 639 -11.22 -17.92 16.87
C LEU A 639 -12.60 -18.40 17.32
N GLY A 640 -13.26 -19.24 16.52
CA GLY A 640 -14.62 -19.70 16.80
C GLY A 640 -14.75 -20.81 17.85
N GLN A 641 -13.64 -21.33 18.40
CA GLN A 641 -13.69 -22.28 19.50
C GLN A 641 -13.64 -21.55 20.85
N PRO A 642 -14.60 -21.78 21.76
CA PRO A 642 -14.55 -21.19 23.09
C PRO A 642 -13.25 -21.59 23.79
N VAL A 643 -12.56 -20.62 24.37
CA VAL A 643 -11.39 -20.85 25.25
C VAL A 643 -11.75 -20.30 26.61
N GLN A 644 -11.68 -21.13 27.60
CA GLN A 644 -11.72 -20.68 28.99
C GLN A 644 -10.31 -20.25 29.39
N LEU A 645 -10.13 -18.94 29.56
CA LEU A 645 -8.91 -18.35 30.13
C LEU A 645 -9.09 -18.21 31.65
N ASN A 646 -8.01 -18.38 32.37
CA ASN A 646 -7.97 -18.17 33.82
C ASN A 646 -6.70 -17.37 34.19
N GLY A 647 -6.66 -16.88 35.43
CA GLY A 647 -5.52 -16.16 35.96
C GLY A 647 -5.10 -14.97 35.08
N LEU A 648 -3.80 -14.76 34.93
CA LEU A 648 -3.20 -13.64 34.20
C LEU A 648 -3.60 -13.62 32.70
N ALA A 649 -3.71 -14.79 32.06
CA ALA A 649 -4.14 -14.86 30.66
C ALA A 649 -5.54 -14.29 30.46
N GLN A 650 -6.45 -14.52 31.39
CA GLN A 650 -7.80 -13.92 31.35
C GLN A 650 -7.73 -12.39 31.48
N VAL A 651 -6.92 -11.87 32.43
CA VAL A 651 -6.76 -10.41 32.59
C VAL A 651 -6.24 -9.77 31.31
N VAL A 652 -5.19 -10.33 30.70
CA VAL A 652 -4.60 -9.83 29.45
C VAL A 652 -5.61 -9.90 28.28
N GLY A 653 -6.32 -11.00 28.14
CA GLY A 653 -7.32 -11.15 27.08
C GLY A 653 -8.45 -10.11 27.16
N LEU A 654 -8.97 -9.88 28.37
CA LEU A 654 -9.97 -8.86 28.64
C LEU A 654 -9.40 -7.44 28.46
N ALA A 655 -8.17 -7.20 28.88
CA ALA A 655 -7.51 -5.91 28.72
C ALA A 655 -7.34 -5.52 27.22
N ILE A 656 -6.90 -6.45 26.37
CA ILE A 656 -6.80 -6.18 24.91
C ILE A 656 -8.18 -5.86 24.33
N GLY A 657 -9.25 -6.48 24.84
CA GLY A 657 -10.64 -6.19 24.46
C GLY A 657 -11.22 -4.89 25.04
N ALA A 658 -10.60 -4.31 26.06
CA ALA A 658 -11.12 -3.16 26.78
C ALA A 658 -11.08 -1.85 25.94
N PRO A 659 -12.03 -0.93 26.18
CA PRO A 659 -12.11 0.35 25.45
C PRO A 659 -10.81 1.17 25.50
N GLU A 660 -10.08 1.13 26.60
CA GLU A 660 -8.82 1.85 26.80
C GLU A 660 -7.72 1.34 25.86
N PHE A 661 -7.67 0.04 25.62
CA PHE A 661 -6.70 -0.54 24.69
C PHE A 661 -7.09 -0.34 23.23
N GLN A 662 -8.39 -0.27 22.95
CA GLN A 662 -8.91 -0.06 21.59
C GLN A 662 -8.65 1.36 21.07
N ARG A 663 -8.24 2.30 21.93
CA ARG A 663 -7.97 3.70 21.60
C ARG A 663 -6.47 4.01 21.65
N ARG A 664 -6.12 5.06 20.90
CA ARG A 664 -4.76 5.61 20.85
C ARG A 664 -4.77 7.14 20.95
#